data_918ecfcd87cc73baafd6a21dccd0e2ab
#
_entry.id   918ecfcd87cc73baafd6a21dccd0e2ab
#
_cell.length_a   1.000
_cell.length_b   1.000
_cell.length_c   1.000
_cell.angle_alpha   90.00
_cell.angle_beta   90.00
_cell.angle_gamma   90.00
#
_symmetry.space_group_name_H-M   'P 1'
#
loop_
_entity.id
_entity.type
_entity.pdbx_description
1 polymer ?
#
loop_
_entity_poly.entity_id
_entity_poly.type
_entity_poly.pdbx_seq_one_letter_code
_entity_poly.pdbx_strand_id
1 'polypeptide(L)'
;MKILRLTFLCFLMYSKVFSQEWKPQEWPILKSYDRDHLFQIALPLGGIGTGTVSLGGRGELRDWEIMNVPGKKYSTVTTGNNAPFFAIYTKPLDGKSSTSLLSGPLYTHEYLHYEGRPVNHHGLPRFEEASFDAAYPFGQVHLSDKTMPVKVTIKGFNPLVPTDEDASSLPIAILSYEVENTTGQSLEVAVCGSIRNFIGKDGSQFRTDWKGDYIPTGAKNNKNEYRQTKGLQGIYFYSDSVGRKDSAWGTMALVTQTMEGITFRTSSKQDSWNNGILNFWDDFSEDGVLTERDKSEDQDPMASLAIKKIIPPHGKKTFTFFLTWNFPNRKAWSDTIVGNYYSQLYTDAWDAAEKMVPQIPGLEKETLSFVNALLKASYPEIVKEAALFNLATLRSQTVFRLPGGHLMGWEGVMDRFGSCAGSCTHVWNYEVATPFLFGNLAKTMRDVEFNYATKENGLMNFRASLPLSEADRGNAAAADGQMGCIMKVYREWQLSGDNQFLTSNWEQIKKVLSYAWTEKGWDGNQDGVMEGRQHNTMDVDYYGPNPQMGFWYMGALRAAEKMALAMKDKAFAGKCRRLFEKGSAWMDDNLFNGEYYEHKITDPRTFEFLDMNEPDTPIPPFQLGRGCLVDQLVGQYMAHICGLEYLGNKEHIRTTLKSIMKYNYVEDFSRHFNNMRSYVMGDESGLLMASWPNGRLEVPFPYFAEVMTGFEYSTAVGMIYEGMEEDALKCIGAIRKRHDGAKRNPFSEPECGHHYARSMASWASVVALSEFQYSGTDKTMSITSRPGTYFWSNGYAWGLCEVEDSGAKLEVLKGSLSLDKFSLSDGREKKLEHIQINEGESYIMTF
;
A
#
# COMPACT_ATOMS: atom_id res chain seq x y z
N MET A 1 -57.70 15.33 8.91
CA MET A 1 -57.59 14.82 7.53
C MET A 1 -56.35 15.36 6.76
N LYS A 2 -55.82 16.54 7.03
CA LYS A 2 -54.61 17.05 6.32
C LYS A 2 -53.29 16.47 6.82
N ILE A 3 -53.18 16.07 8.07
CA ILE A 3 -52.00 15.50 8.69
C ILE A 3 -51.75 14.05 8.23
N LEU A 4 -52.84 13.30 7.96
CA LEU A 4 -52.72 11.90 7.50
C LEU A 4 -52.24 11.79 6.03
N ARG A 5 -52.44 12.84 5.20
CA ARG A 5 -51.97 12.84 3.81
C ARG A 5 -50.49 13.18 3.67
N LEU A 6 -49.92 13.96 4.61
CA LEU A 6 -48.48 14.30 4.61
C LEU A 6 -47.62 13.11 5.05
N THR A 7 -48.07 12.32 6.03
CA THR A 7 -47.37 11.12 6.51
C THR A 7 -47.34 10.00 5.46
N PHE A 8 -48.39 9.87 4.65
CA PHE A 8 -48.47 8.88 3.57
C PHE A 8 -47.54 9.26 2.38
N LEU A 9 -47.37 10.56 2.12
CA LEU A 9 -46.46 11.03 1.05
C LEU A 9 -44.98 10.88 1.43
N CYS A 10 -44.62 11.09 2.71
CA CYS A 10 -43.27 10.81 3.21
C CYS A 10 -42.92 9.32 3.21
N PHE A 11 -43.88 8.44 3.50
CA PHE A 11 -43.66 7.00 3.45
C PHE A 11 -43.51 6.46 2.02
N LEU A 12 -44.12 7.09 1.03
CA LEU A 12 -43.99 6.74 -0.39
C LEU A 12 -42.69 7.28 -1.00
N MET A 13 -42.10 8.35 -0.45
CA MET A 13 -40.76 8.80 -0.86
C MET A 13 -39.64 7.92 -0.27
N TYR A 14 -39.81 7.40 0.94
CA TYR A 14 -38.83 6.48 1.54
C TYR A 14 -38.79 5.09 0.88
N SER A 15 -39.89 4.64 0.28
CA SER A 15 -39.96 3.34 -0.39
C SER A 15 -39.40 3.32 -1.83
N LYS A 16 -39.01 4.48 -2.40
CA LYS A 16 -38.42 4.56 -3.74
C LYS A 16 -36.87 4.60 -3.76
N VAL A 17 -36.19 4.70 -2.61
CA VAL A 17 -34.74 4.81 -2.52
C VAL A 17 -34.01 3.44 -2.56
N PHE A 18 -34.73 2.32 -2.52
CA PHE A 18 -34.14 0.99 -2.37
C PHE A 18 -34.20 0.09 -3.63
N SER A 19 -34.25 0.63 -4.84
CA SER A 19 -34.32 -0.23 -6.02
C SER A 19 -33.45 0.15 -7.21
N GLN A 20 -32.50 1.05 -7.06
CA GLN A 20 -31.63 1.37 -8.19
C GLN A 20 -30.31 0.61 -8.08
N GLU A 21 -30.10 -0.32 -9.02
CA GLU A 21 -28.81 -1.01 -9.21
C GLU A 21 -27.70 0.04 -9.34
N TRP A 22 -26.65 -0.07 -8.52
CA TRP A 22 -25.49 0.81 -8.62
C TRP A 22 -24.75 0.60 -9.92
N LYS A 23 -24.29 1.69 -10.51
CA LYS A 23 -23.43 1.71 -11.71
C LYS A 23 -22.27 2.64 -11.41
N PRO A 24 -21.06 2.25 -11.82
CA PRO A 24 -19.88 3.10 -11.62
C PRO A 24 -20.04 4.42 -12.35
N GLN A 25 -19.50 5.48 -11.75
CA GLN A 25 -19.37 6.78 -12.37
C GLN A 25 -18.30 6.74 -13.47
N GLU A 26 -18.05 7.86 -14.12
CA GLU A 26 -16.87 8.04 -14.97
C GLU A 26 -15.63 8.18 -14.07
N TRP A 27 -14.61 7.35 -14.35
CA TRP A 27 -13.40 7.32 -13.54
C TRP A 27 -12.26 8.07 -14.21
N PRO A 28 -11.44 8.81 -13.45
CA PRO A 28 -10.29 9.49 -13.99
C PRO A 28 -9.21 8.51 -14.47
N ILE A 29 -8.35 9.01 -15.36
CA ILE A 29 -7.21 8.27 -15.89
C ILE A 29 -5.95 9.08 -15.61
N LEU A 30 -5.00 8.49 -14.89
CA LEU A 30 -3.66 9.04 -14.68
C LEU A 30 -2.65 8.40 -15.61
N LYS A 31 -2.79 7.09 -15.84
CA LYS A 31 -1.86 6.30 -16.66
C LYS A 31 -2.60 5.29 -17.50
N SER A 32 -2.19 5.19 -18.76
CA SER A 32 -2.67 4.18 -19.71
C SER A 32 -1.55 3.20 -20.07
N TYR A 33 -1.92 1.94 -20.20
CA TYR A 33 -1.05 0.84 -20.58
C TYR A 33 -1.62 0.16 -21.83
N ASP A 34 -0.81 0.07 -22.86
CA ASP A 34 -1.15 -0.63 -24.10
C ASP A 34 -0.96 -2.15 -23.97
N ARG A 35 -1.26 -2.87 -25.04
CA ARG A 35 -1.17 -4.34 -25.08
C ARG A 35 0.16 -4.92 -24.61
N ASP A 36 1.27 -4.25 -24.87
CA ASP A 36 2.61 -4.75 -24.54
C ASP A 36 2.99 -4.53 -23.07
N HIS A 37 2.22 -3.75 -22.33
CA HIS A 37 2.46 -3.33 -20.96
C HIS A 37 1.42 -3.84 -19.94
N LEU A 38 0.75 -4.99 -20.20
CA LEU A 38 -0.33 -5.52 -19.33
C LEU A 38 0.10 -6.69 -18.46
N PHE A 39 1.17 -7.42 -18.84
CA PHE A 39 1.48 -8.74 -18.30
C PHE A 39 1.73 -8.75 -16.78
N GLN A 40 2.45 -7.74 -16.28
CA GLN A 40 2.79 -7.65 -14.86
C GLN A 40 1.73 -6.93 -14.03
N ILE A 41 0.75 -6.27 -14.65
CA ILE A 41 -0.28 -5.51 -13.91
C ILE A 41 -1.07 -6.43 -12.99
N ALA A 42 -1.11 -6.06 -11.72
CA ALA A 42 -1.96 -6.63 -10.69
C ALA A 42 -2.37 -5.50 -9.73
N LEU A 43 -3.55 -4.93 -9.93
CA LEU A 43 -4.10 -3.84 -9.13
C LEU A 43 -4.91 -4.43 -7.97
N PRO A 44 -4.50 -4.22 -6.69
CA PRO A 44 -5.19 -4.77 -5.54
C PRO A 44 -6.60 -4.20 -5.34
N LEU A 45 -7.59 -5.08 -5.20
CA LEU A 45 -9.00 -4.78 -4.95
C LEU A 45 -9.42 -5.24 -3.55
N GLY A 46 -8.76 -4.74 -2.51
CA GLY A 46 -9.08 -5.06 -1.11
C GLY A 46 -8.84 -3.84 -0.23
N GLY A 47 -9.38 -3.85 0.98
CA GLY A 47 -9.23 -2.76 1.96
C GLY A 47 -7.94 -2.87 2.79
N ILE A 48 -7.63 -1.83 3.56
CA ILE A 48 -6.49 -1.82 4.48
C ILE A 48 -6.64 -2.97 5.50
N GLY A 49 -5.71 -3.91 5.47
CA GLY A 49 -5.67 -5.03 6.42
C GLY A 49 -6.70 -6.13 6.21
N THR A 50 -7.44 -6.15 5.09
CA THR A 50 -8.49 -7.16 4.83
C THR A 50 -8.05 -8.29 3.92
N GLY A 51 -6.88 -8.20 3.32
CA GLY A 51 -6.49 -9.02 2.18
C GLY A 51 -7.05 -8.46 0.88
N THR A 52 -6.69 -9.07 -0.24
CA THR A 52 -6.99 -8.55 -1.57
C THR A 52 -7.09 -9.65 -2.61
N VAL A 53 -7.77 -9.36 -3.70
CA VAL A 53 -7.61 -10.01 -5.01
C VAL A 53 -7.23 -8.92 -6.01
N SER A 54 -6.39 -9.22 -6.98
CA SER A 54 -5.91 -8.21 -7.92
C SER A 54 -6.61 -8.30 -9.27
N LEU A 55 -6.96 -7.14 -9.85
CA LEU A 55 -7.35 -7.04 -11.26
C LEU A 55 -6.08 -7.05 -12.12
N GLY A 56 -5.96 -8.05 -12.99
CA GLY A 56 -4.88 -8.15 -13.95
C GLY A 56 -5.08 -7.21 -15.14
N GLY A 57 -3.97 -6.85 -15.82
CA GLY A 57 -4.01 -5.92 -16.94
C GLY A 57 -4.84 -6.38 -18.14
N ARG A 58 -5.11 -7.67 -18.26
CA ARG A 58 -5.93 -8.27 -19.31
C ARG A 58 -7.38 -8.58 -18.88
N GLY A 59 -7.77 -8.26 -17.63
CA GLY A 59 -9.11 -8.45 -17.10
C GLY A 59 -9.30 -9.72 -16.25
N GLU A 60 -8.28 -10.54 -16.11
CA GLU A 60 -8.29 -11.68 -15.20
C GLU A 60 -8.19 -11.26 -13.73
N LEU A 61 -8.73 -12.06 -12.82
CA LEU A 61 -8.45 -11.94 -11.38
C LEU A 61 -7.26 -12.80 -11.01
N ARG A 62 -6.29 -12.21 -10.31
CA ARG A 62 -5.04 -12.87 -9.92
C ARG A 62 -4.65 -12.50 -8.49
N ASP A 63 -3.59 -13.11 -7.97
CA ASP A 63 -3.05 -12.82 -6.65
C ASP A 63 -4.16 -12.86 -5.56
N TRP A 64 -4.71 -14.06 -5.33
CA TRP A 64 -5.80 -14.26 -4.38
C TRP A 64 -5.27 -14.32 -2.95
N GLU A 65 -5.23 -13.18 -2.28
CA GLU A 65 -4.62 -12.97 -0.97
C GLU A 65 -5.68 -12.69 0.11
N ILE A 66 -6.86 -13.31 0.01
CA ILE A 66 -7.98 -13.07 0.93
C ILE A 66 -7.96 -13.96 2.18
N MET A 67 -7.16 -15.03 2.19
CA MET A 67 -7.05 -15.96 3.31
C MET A 67 -5.86 -15.69 4.24
N ASN A 68 -5.52 -14.41 4.46
CA ASN A 68 -4.46 -13.97 5.36
C ASN A 68 -3.02 -14.38 4.98
N VAL A 69 -2.83 -14.90 3.78
CA VAL A 69 -1.54 -15.37 3.25
C VAL A 69 -1.31 -14.72 1.88
N PRO A 70 -0.09 -14.28 1.57
CA PRO A 70 0.27 -13.84 0.23
C PRO A 70 0.05 -14.95 -0.82
N GLY A 71 -0.29 -14.55 -2.05
CA GLY A 71 -0.52 -15.46 -3.15
C GLY A 71 -0.19 -14.81 -4.47
N LYS A 72 1.13 -14.57 -4.71
CA LYS A 72 1.60 -13.88 -5.92
C LYS A 72 1.85 -14.85 -7.07
N LYS A 73 1.54 -14.40 -8.28
CA LYS A 73 1.83 -15.14 -9.53
C LYS A 73 1.33 -16.59 -9.48
N TYR A 74 2.25 -17.54 -9.59
CA TYR A 74 1.98 -18.97 -9.63
C TYR A 74 1.79 -19.62 -8.25
N SER A 75 1.95 -18.87 -7.18
CA SER A 75 1.70 -19.37 -5.82
C SER A 75 0.25 -19.18 -5.37
N THR A 76 -0.64 -18.75 -6.26
CA THR A 76 -2.05 -18.58 -5.96
C THR A 76 -2.72 -19.93 -5.62
N VAL A 77 -3.76 -19.87 -4.82
CA VAL A 77 -4.51 -21.06 -4.36
C VAL A 77 -5.31 -21.74 -5.48
N THR A 78 -5.50 -21.04 -6.60
CA THR A 78 -6.27 -21.51 -7.75
C THR A 78 -5.45 -21.36 -9.03
N THR A 79 -5.22 -22.44 -9.75
CA THR A 79 -4.37 -22.49 -10.96
C THR A 79 -5.01 -23.32 -12.06
N GLY A 80 -4.57 -23.11 -13.31
CA GLY A 80 -4.99 -23.85 -14.48
C GLY A 80 -6.50 -23.66 -14.76
N ASN A 81 -7.18 -24.72 -15.15
CA ASN A 81 -8.61 -24.68 -15.45
C ASN A 81 -9.51 -24.56 -14.20
N ASN A 82 -8.90 -24.50 -13.01
CA ASN A 82 -9.59 -24.31 -11.73
C ASN A 82 -9.54 -22.87 -11.25
N ALA A 83 -8.80 -21.98 -11.92
CA ALA A 83 -8.76 -20.57 -11.58
C ALA A 83 -10.14 -19.91 -11.78
N PRO A 84 -10.50 -18.92 -10.96
CA PRO A 84 -11.69 -18.09 -11.20
C PRO A 84 -11.62 -17.39 -12.56
N PHE A 85 -12.78 -17.22 -13.20
CA PHE A 85 -12.89 -16.52 -14.47
C PHE A 85 -14.23 -15.84 -14.66
N PHE A 86 -14.27 -14.86 -15.57
CA PHE A 86 -15.49 -14.27 -16.08
C PHE A 86 -15.60 -14.54 -17.59
N ALA A 87 -16.83 -14.83 -18.05
CA ALA A 87 -17.13 -15.10 -19.45
C ALA A 87 -18.32 -14.26 -19.91
N ILE A 88 -18.37 -13.98 -21.20
CA ILE A 88 -19.47 -13.26 -21.86
C ILE A 88 -20.07 -14.13 -22.95
N TYR A 89 -21.39 -14.18 -22.99
CA TYR A 89 -22.20 -14.72 -24.07
C TYR A 89 -22.89 -13.56 -24.79
N THR A 90 -22.92 -13.60 -26.12
CA THR A 90 -23.64 -12.61 -26.94
C THR A 90 -24.39 -13.31 -28.06
N LYS A 91 -25.62 -12.86 -28.35
CA LYS A 91 -26.41 -13.37 -29.46
C LYS A 91 -27.26 -12.25 -30.06
N PRO A 92 -27.07 -11.90 -31.35
CA PRO A 92 -28.03 -11.12 -32.11
C PRO A 92 -29.38 -11.84 -32.19
N LEU A 93 -30.50 -11.12 -32.18
CA LEU A 93 -31.84 -11.74 -32.25
C LEU A 93 -31.98 -12.73 -33.38
N ASP A 94 -31.43 -12.44 -34.55
CA ASP A 94 -31.47 -13.28 -35.76
C ASP A 94 -30.11 -13.87 -36.16
N GLY A 95 -29.16 -14.04 -35.20
CA GLY A 95 -27.78 -14.43 -35.45
C GLY A 95 -27.28 -15.62 -34.64
N LYS A 96 -26.02 -15.99 -34.92
CA LYS A 96 -25.32 -17.02 -34.13
C LYS A 96 -24.81 -16.42 -32.83
N SER A 97 -24.80 -17.25 -31.78
CA SER A 97 -24.17 -16.88 -30.51
C SER A 97 -22.63 -16.88 -30.61
N SER A 98 -22.01 -16.08 -29.75
CA SER A 98 -20.56 -16.05 -29.54
C SER A 98 -20.30 -15.99 -28.04
N THR A 99 -19.31 -16.76 -27.58
CA THR A 99 -18.91 -16.83 -26.17
C THR A 99 -17.41 -16.66 -26.05
N SER A 100 -16.96 -15.85 -25.10
CA SER A 100 -15.53 -15.58 -24.85
C SER A 100 -15.26 -15.38 -23.37
N LEU A 101 -14.02 -15.60 -22.94
CA LEU A 101 -13.56 -15.10 -21.67
C LEU A 101 -13.51 -13.57 -21.70
N LEU A 102 -13.82 -12.93 -20.59
CA LEU A 102 -13.59 -11.49 -20.36
C LEU A 102 -12.11 -11.27 -20.00
N SER A 103 -11.24 -11.61 -20.92
CA SER A 103 -9.79 -11.51 -20.81
C SER A 103 -9.16 -11.21 -22.16
N GLY A 104 -8.09 -10.42 -22.14
CA GLY A 104 -7.28 -10.10 -23.31
C GLY A 104 -6.43 -11.27 -23.82
N PRO A 105 -5.63 -11.02 -24.89
CA PRO A 105 -4.87 -12.06 -25.59
C PRO A 105 -3.71 -12.60 -24.79
N LEU A 106 -3.18 -13.76 -25.21
CA LEU A 106 -1.95 -14.33 -24.69
C LEU A 106 -0.72 -13.63 -25.29
N TYR A 107 0.35 -13.60 -24.52
CA TYR A 107 1.65 -13.10 -24.98
C TYR A 107 2.48 -14.19 -25.64
N THR A 108 3.38 -13.80 -26.52
CA THR A 108 4.22 -14.72 -27.30
C THR A 108 5.00 -15.71 -26.40
N HIS A 109 5.53 -15.25 -25.27
CA HIS A 109 6.29 -16.08 -24.33
C HIS A 109 5.41 -17.07 -23.53
N GLU A 110 4.08 -16.90 -23.53
CA GLU A 110 3.12 -17.80 -22.86
C GLU A 110 2.75 -19.01 -23.73
N TYR A 111 3.15 -19.09 -25.00
CA TYR A 111 2.80 -20.22 -25.89
C TYR A 111 3.63 -21.47 -25.63
N LEU A 112 4.81 -21.33 -25.04
CA LEU A 112 5.71 -22.45 -24.82
C LEU A 112 5.38 -23.12 -23.48
N HIS A 113 4.86 -24.36 -23.60
CA HIS A 113 4.64 -25.22 -22.44
C HIS A 113 4.71 -26.70 -22.86
N TYR A 114 5.41 -27.53 -22.08
CA TYR A 114 5.67 -28.94 -22.42
C TYR A 114 4.39 -29.79 -22.54
N GLU A 115 3.28 -29.42 -21.90
CA GLU A 115 1.97 -30.11 -21.98
C GLU A 115 0.91 -29.33 -22.77
N GLY A 116 1.23 -28.22 -23.44
CA GLY A 116 0.26 -27.35 -24.11
C GLY A 116 -0.74 -26.66 -23.16
N ARG A 117 -0.33 -26.38 -21.91
CA ARG A 117 -1.14 -25.69 -20.87
C ARG A 117 -0.44 -24.46 -20.36
N PRO A 118 -0.16 -23.47 -21.22
CA PRO A 118 0.73 -22.34 -20.89
C PRO A 118 0.18 -21.42 -19.80
N VAL A 119 -1.14 -21.25 -19.72
CA VAL A 119 -1.80 -20.30 -18.81
C VAL A 119 -3.13 -20.85 -18.31
N ASN A 120 -3.72 -20.17 -17.32
CA ASN A 120 -5.08 -20.45 -16.88
C ASN A 120 -6.08 -20.34 -18.03
N HIS A 121 -6.96 -21.33 -18.16
CA HIS A 121 -7.99 -21.39 -19.21
C HIS A 121 -7.43 -21.23 -20.64
N HIS A 122 -6.28 -21.83 -20.93
CA HIS A 122 -5.52 -21.70 -22.18
C HIS A 122 -6.34 -22.04 -23.42
N GLY A 123 -7.32 -22.90 -23.33
CA GLY A 123 -8.14 -23.38 -24.45
C GLY A 123 -9.43 -22.61 -24.66
N LEU A 124 -9.77 -21.61 -23.84
CA LEU A 124 -11.00 -20.82 -24.02
C LEU A 124 -10.75 -19.60 -24.92
N PRO A 125 -11.74 -19.21 -25.79
CA PRO A 125 -11.65 -17.99 -26.59
C PRO A 125 -11.42 -16.73 -25.73
N ARG A 126 -10.66 -15.77 -26.26
CA ARG A 126 -10.30 -14.52 -25.60
C ARG A 126 -10.49 -13.34 -26.57
N PHE A 127 -10.60 -12.13 -26.06
CA PHE A 127 -10.57 -10.91 -26.88
C PHE A 127 -9.20 -10.71 -27.52
N GLU A 128 -9.16 -10.19 -28.76
CA GLU A 128 -7.93 -9.95 -29.52
C GLU A 128 -7.15 -8.74 -29.03
N GLU A 129 -7.85 -7.71 -28.53
CA GLU A 129 -7.25 -6.45 -28.08
C GLU A 129 -7.57 -6.17 -26.63
N ALA A 130 -6.58 -5.66 -25.90
CA ALA A 130 -6.72 -5.22 -24.53
C ALA A 130 -5.84 -3.99 -24.25
N SER A 131 -6.32 -3.11 -23.37
CA SER A 131 -5.57 -2.02 -22.76
C SER A 131 -6.04 -1.80 -21.34
N PHE A 132 -5.24 -1.07 -20.53
CA PHE A 132 -5.53 -0.83 -19.12
C PHE A 132 -5.34 0.63 -18.77
N ASP A 133 -6.35 1.26 -18.15
CA ASP A 133 -6.30 2.62 -17.62
C ASP A 133 -6.37 2.59 -16.10
N ALA A 134 -5.56 3.43 -15.44
CA ALA A 134 -5.52 3.50 -13.99
C ALA A 134 -5.44 4.92 -13.45
N ALA A 135 -6.15 5.14 -12.36
CA ALA A 135 -5.89 6.17 -11.35
C ALA A 135 -6.20 5.54 -10.00
N TYR A 136 -5.19 4.94 -9.33
CA TYR A 136 -5.42 4.09 -8.15
C TYR A 136 -6.34 4.77 -7.11
N PRO A 137 -7.39 4.09 -6.57
CA PRO A 137 -7.65 2.64 -6.63
C PRO A 137 -8.51 2.18 -7.81
N PHE A 138 -8.77 3.02 -8.80
CA PHE A 138 -9.57 2.70 -9.98
C PHE A 138 -8.73 2.04 -11.07
N GLY A 139 -9.18 0.88 -11.56
CA GLY A 139 -8.61 0.18 -12.71
C GLY A 139 -9.68 -0.12 -13.77
N GLN A 140 -9.35 0.11 -15.03
CA GLN A 140 -10.25 -0.08 -16.17
C GLN A 140 -9.55 -0.89 -17.26
N VAL A 141 -10.11 -2.04 -17.64
CA VAL A 141 -9.62 -2.88 -18.75
C VAL A 141 -10.54 -2.72 -19.92
N HIS A 142 -10.01 -2.35 -21.06
CA HIS A 142 -10.78 -2.23 -22.31
C HIS A 142 -10.50 -3.44 -23.18
N LEU A 143 -11.57 -4.17 -23.55
CA LEU A 143 -11.51 -5.35 -24.39
C LEU A 143 -12.28 -5.10 -25.69
N SER A 144 -11.69 -5.44 -26.82
CA SER A 144 -12.33 -5.41 -28.13
C SER A 144 -11.87 -6.53 -29.03
N ASP A 145 -12.74 -6.92 -29.96
CA ASP A 145 -12.49 -7.99 -30.91
C ASP A 145 -13.31 -7.76 -32.17
N LYS A 146 -12.75 -8.05 -33.34
CA LYS A 146 -13.44 -7.86 -34.62
C LYS A 146 -14.55 -8.88 -34.84
N THR A 147 -14.50 -10.02 -34.18
CA THR A 147 -15.46 -11.11 -34.32
C THR A 147 -16.58 -11.04 -33.27
N MET A 148 -16.39 -10.23 -32.21
CA MET A 148 -17.39 -10.04 -31.16
C MET A 148 -18.26 -8.81 -31.44
N PRO A 149 -19.61 -8.91 -31.29
CA PRO A 149 -20.52 -7.77 -31.55
C PRO A 149 -20.52 -6.73 -30.42
N VAL A 150 -19.54 -6.78 -29.51
CA VAL A 150 -19.47 -5.93 -28.33
C VAL A 150 -18.06 -5.41 -28.07
N LYS A 151 -17.98 -4.25 -27.41
CA LYS A 151 -16.80 -3.81 -26.64
C LYS A 151 -17.12 -3.92 -25.17
N VAL A 152 -16.12 -4.25 -24.36
CA VAL A 152 -16.29 -4.39 -22.91
C VAL A 152 -15.28 -3.54 -22.16
N THR A 153 -15.74 -2.76 -21.18
CA THR A 153 -14.88 -2.12 -20.19
C THR A 153 -15.11 -2.80 -18.84
N ILE A 154 -14.06 -3.42 -18.31
CA ILE A 154 -14.07 -4.00 -16.96
C ILE A 154 -13.58 -2.92 -16.01
N LYS A 155 -14.41 -2.53 -15.04
CA LYS A 155 -14.07 -1.55 -14.01
C LYS A 155 -13.91 -2.26 -12.67
N GLY A 156 -12.75 -2.08 -12.03
CA GLY A 156 -12.46 -2.68 -10.72
C GLY A 156 -11.97 -1.63 -9.73
N PHE A 157 -12.51 -1.63 -8.51
CA PHE A 157 -12.02 -0.80 -7.42
C PHE A 157 -12.40 -1.36 -6.04
N ASN A 158 -11.80 -0.78 -5.01
CA ASN A 158 -12.22 -0.86 -3.62
C ASN A 158 -12.14 0.56 -3.03
N PRO A 159 -13.08 1.03 -2.18
CA PRO A 159 -13.08 2.37 -1.64
C PRO A 159 -11.77 2.75 -0.94
N LEU A 160 -11.28 3.95 -1.18
CA LEU A 160 -10.11 4.57 -0.53
C LEU A 160 -10.49 5.99 -0.12
N VAL A 161 -10.81 6.16 1.15
CA VAL A 161 -11.31 7.40 1.74
C VAL A 161 -10.32 7.86 2.81
N PRO A 162 -9.34 8.73 2.48
CA PRO A 162 -8.44 9.27 3.48
C PRO A 162 -9.19 9.87 4.66
N THR A 163 -8.66 9.68 5.87
CA THR A 163 -9.23 10.03 7.18
C THR A 163 -10.35 9.12 7.69
N ASP A 164 -10.80 8.17 6.86
CA ASP A 164 -11.76 7.13 7.25
C ASP A 164 -11.15 5.74 7.01
N GLU A 165 -10.48 5.23 8.03
CA GLU A 165 -9.81 3.95 8.02
C GLU A 165 -10.75 2.76 7.90
N ASP A 166 -12.00 2.87 8.37
CA ASP A 166 -12.98 1.79 8.31
C ASP A 166 -13.63 1.71 6.91
N ALA A 167 -13.98 2.85 6.31
CA ALA A 167 -14.41 2.92 4.92
C ALA A 167 -13.33 2.44 3.93
N SER A 168 -12.05 2.58 4.32
CA SER A 168 -10.90 2.12 3.52
C SER A 168 -10.44 0.68 3.86
N SER A 169 -11.11 -0.01 4.81
CA SER A 169 -10.80 -1.38 5.28
C SER A 169 -11.92 -2.38 4.97
N LEU A 170 -12.56 -2.27 3.81
CA LEU A 170 -13.67 -3.13 3.43
C LEU A 170 -13.18 -4.43 2.75
N PRO A 171 -13.59 -5.64 3.20
CA PRO A 171 -13.25 -6.91 2.59
C PRO A 171 -14.11 -7.18 1.34
N ILE A 172 -13.95 -6.36 0.30
CA ILE A 172 -14.75 -6.41 -0.93
C ILE A 172 -13.91 -6.07 -2.16
N ALA A 173 -14.13 -6.80 -3.26
CA ALA A 173 -13.71 -6.40 -4.60
C ALA A 173 -14.96 -6.10 -5.44
N ILE A 174 -14.99 -4.92 -6.05
CA ILE A 174 -16.12 -4.43 -6.83
C ILE A 174 -15.75 -4.53 -8.30
N LEU A 175 -16.52 -5.27 -9.07
CA LEU A 175 -16.29 -5.55 -10.48
C LEU A 175 -17.52 -5.18 -11.31
N SER A 176 -17.37 -4.27 -12.25
CA SER A 176 -18.42 -3.87 -13.17
C SER A 176 -17.99 -4.07 -14.60
N TYR A 177 -18.79 -4.76 -15.37
CA TYR A 177 -18.59 -5.03 -16.80
C TYR A 177 -19.55 -4.16 -17.59
N GLU A 178 -19.05 -3.08 -18.16
CA GLU A 178 -19.80 -2.22 -19.08
C GLU A 178 -19.69 -2.78 -20.49
N VAL A 179 -20.82 -3.28 -21.03
CA VAL A 179 -20.89 -3.90 -22.35
C VAL A 179 -21.60 -2.98 -23.31
N GLU A 180 -20.91 -2.59 -24.37
CA GLU A 180 -21.41 -1.77 -25.45
C GLU A 180 -21.71 -2.64 -26.68
N ASN A 181 -22.95 -2.59 -27.17
CA ASN A 181 -23.38 -3.21 -28.40
C ASN A 181 -22.88 -2.40 -29.61
N THR A 182 -21.99 -2.96 -30.41
CA THR A 182 -21.42 -2.25 -31.60
C THR A 182 -22.26 -2.40 -32.84
N THR A 183 -23.40 -3.13 -32.79
CA THR A 183 -24.22 -3.49 -33.93
C THR A 183 -25.52 -2.67 -34.03
N GLY A 184 -26.14 -2.69 -35.21
CA GLY A 184 -27.47 -2.09 -35.45
C GLY A 184 -28.65 -2.95 -35.02
N GLN A 185 -28.41 -4.08 -34.28
CA GLN A 185 -29.46 -4.98 -33.79
C GLN A 185 -29.39 -5.07 -32.27
N SER A 186 -30.50 -5.43 -31.64
CA SER A 186 -30.48 -5.76 -30.19
C SER A 186 -29.75 -7.07 -29.96
N LEU A 187 -28.96 -7.12 -28.88
CA LEU A 187 -28.21 -8.31 -28.47
C LEU A 187 -28.73 -8.85 -27.14
N GLU A 188 -28.91 -10.16 -27.07
CA GLU A 188 -28.90 -10.86 -25.79
C GLU A 188 -27.46 -10.96 -25.31
N VAL A 189 -27.18 -10.52 -24.09
CA VAL A 189 -25.85 -10.57 -23.48
C VAL A 189 -25.95 -11.16 -22.09
N ALA A 190 -25.11 -12.14 -21.79
CA ALA A 190 -24.92 -12.62 -20.44
C ALA A 190 -23.46 -12.49 -20.01
N VAL A 191 -23.24 -12.04 -18.77
CA VAL A 191 -21.93 -12.05 -18.12
C VAL A 191 -21.97 -13.01 -16.94
N CYS A 192 -21.02 -13.93 -16.88
CA CYS A 192 -20.95 -15.00 -15.89
C CYS A 192 -19.62 -14.98 -15.14
N GLY A 193 -19.65 -14.92 -13.80
CA GLY A 193 -18.51 -15.15 -12.95
C GLY A 193 -18.52 -16.58 -12.39
N SER A 194 -17.38 -17.28 -12.48
CA SER A 194 -17.18 -18.65 -11.98
C SER A 194 -16.05 -18.67 -10.97
N ILE A 195 -16.33 -19.14 -9.76
CA ILE A 195 -15.37 -19.20 -8.65
C ILE A 195 -15.43 -20.59 -8.02
N ARG A 196 -14.26 -21.19 -7.82
CA ARG A 196 -14.11 -22.42 -7.06
C ARG A 196 -14.11 -22.09 -5.55
N ASN A 197 -14.77 -22.93 -4.75
CA ASN A 197 -14.75 -22.78 -3.30
C ASN A 197 -13.45 -23.33 -2.71
N PHE A 198 -12.41 -22.53 -2.71
CA PHE A 198 -11.07 -22.89 -2.24
C PHE A 198 -10.86 -22.69 -0.72
N ILE A 199 -11.92 -22.53 0.09
CA ILE A 199 -11.78 -22.44 1.56
C ILE A 199 -10.98 -23.61 2.09
N GLY A 200 -9.97 -23.33 2.94
CA GLY A 200 -9.00 -24.31 3.42
C GLY A 200 -7.75 -24.46 2.56
N LYS A 201 -7.72 -23.91 1.32
CA LYS A 201 -6.58 -23.97 0.40
C LYS A 201 -5.90 -22.62 0.32
N ASP A 202 -5.20 -22.24 1.37
CA ASP A 202 -4.45 -20.95 1.43
C ASP A 202 -3.03 -21.04 0.84
N GLY A 203 -2.66 -22.21 0.31
CA GLY A 203 -1.32 -22.47 -0.23
C GLY A 203 -0.30 -22.89 0.82
N SER A 204 -0.63 -22.91 2.11
CA SER A 204 0.26 -23.38 3.18
C SER A 204 0.41 -24.91 3.18
N GLN A 205 -0.62 -25.62 2.71
CA GLN A 205 -0.62 -27.06 2.54
C GLN A 205 -0.66 -27.43 1.06
N PHE A 206 0.20 -28.32 0.65
CA PHE A 206 0.26 -28.77 -0.75
C PHE A 206 0.72 -30.22 -0.82
N ARG A 207 0.45 -30.86 -1.96
CA ARG A 207 1.09 -32.10 -2.39
C ARG A 207 1.83 -31.86 -3.69
N THR A 208 2.88 -32.62 -3.91
CA THR A 208 3.56 -32.64 -5.21
C THR A 208 2.93 -33.74 -6.06
N ASP A 209 2.58 -33.44 -7.30
CA ASP A 209 2.13 -34.45 -8.24
C ASP A 209 3.33 -35.24 -8.86
N TRP A 210 3.05 -36.15 -9.74
CA TRP A 210 4.07 -36.96 -10.38
C TRP A 210 5.00 -36.18 -11.32
N LYS A 211 4.65 -34.93 -11.66
CA LYS A 211 5.45 -34.02 -12.48
C LYS A 211 6.33 -33.10 -11.64
N GLY A 212 6.11 -33.03 -10.33
CA GLY A 212 6.73 -32.10 -9.44
C GLY A 212 5.95 -30.80 -9.22
N ASP A 213 4.75 -30.67 -9.78
CA ASP A 213 3.91 -29.49 -9.62
C ASP A 213 3.30 -29.42 -8.21
N TYR A 214 3.29 -28.22 -7.63
CA TYR A 214 2.64 -27.95 -6.35
C TYR A 214 1.14 -27.82 -6.51
N ILE A 215 0.41 -28.75 -5.88
CA ILE A 215 -1.07 -28.74 -5.86
C ILE A 215 -1.53 -28.33 -4.47
N PRO A 216 -2.12 -27.14 -4.27
CA PRO A 216 -2.66 -26.73 -2.98
C PRO A 216 -3.73 -27.70 -2.48
N THR A 217 -3.68 -28.02 -1.19
CA THR A 217 -4.62 -28.92 -0.50
C THR A 217 -5.25 -28.24 0.69
N GLY A 218 -6.23 -28.85 1.35
CA GLY A 218 -6.87 -28.33 2.55
C GLY A 218 -8.39 -28.13 2.44
N ALA A 219 -8.94 -28.00 1.22
CA ALA A 219 -10.38 -28.01 1.04
C ALA A 219 -11.00 -29.35 1.48
N LYS A 220 -12.14 -29.30 2.14
CA LYS A 220 -12.81 -30.47 2.72
C LYS A 220 -14.31 -30.38 2.53
N ASN A 221 -14.82 -30.97 1.45
CA ASN A 221 -16.26 -31.05 1.16
C ASN A 221 -16.96 -29.69 1.28
N ASN A 222 -16.35 -28.66 0.67
CA ASN A 222 -16.85 -27.29 0.70
C ASN A 222 -18.21 -27.19 0.00
N LYS A 223 -19.00 -26.22 0.39
CA LYS A 223 -20.39 -26.05 -0.07
C LYS A 223 -20.62 -24.67 -0.64
N ASN A 224 -21.43 -24.62 -1.69
CA ASN A 224 -21.91 -23.40 -2.30
C ASN A 224 -23.42 -23.35 -2.20
N GLU A 225 -23.97 -22.21 -1.86
CA GLU A 225 -25.41 -22.00 -1.69
C GLU A 225 -25.84 -20.72 -2.40
N TYR A 226 -26.89 -20.82 -3.22
CA TYR A 226 -27.53 -19.61 -3.72
C TYR A 226 -28.39 -18.98 -2.63
N ARG A 227 -28.19 -17.69 -2.40
CA ARG A 227 -28.95 -16.88 -1.45
C ARG A 227 -29.54 -15.67 -2.13
N GLN A 228 -30.70 -15.25 -1.61
CA GLN A 228 -31.39 -14.04 -2.06
C GLN A 228 -31.96 -13.33 -0.84
N THR A 229 -31.70 -12.01 -0.77
CA THR A 229 -32.28 -11.09 0.21
C THR A 229 -32.83 -9.87 -0.51
N LYS A 230 -33.42 -8.94 0.21
CA LYS A 230 -33.95 -7.71 -0.40
C LYS A 230 -32.82 -6.84 -0.94
N GLY A 231 -32.61 -6.86 -2.25
CA GLY A 231 -31.61 -6.03 -2.94
C GLY A 231 -30.26 -6.70 -3.22
N LEU A 232 -30.07 -7.94 -2.79
CA LEU A 232 -28.88 -8.74 -3.11
C LEU A 232 -29.25 -10.18 -3.41
N GLN A 233 -28.55 -10.79 -4.38
CA GLN A 233 -28.59 -12.23 -4.62
C GLN A 233 -27.26 -12.72 -5.18
N GLY A 234 -26.97 -14.00 -4.98
CA GLY A 234 -25.72 -14.58 -5.46
C GLY A 234 -25.34 -15.88 -4.75
N ILE A 235 -24.08 -16.24 -4.86
CA ILE A 235 -23.51 -17.47 -4.29
C ILE A 235 -22.78 -17.17 -2.99
N TYR A 236 -23.10 -17.93 -1.95
CA TYR A 236 -22.37 -17.97 -0.69
C TYR A 236 -21.52 -19.24 -0.63
N PHE A 237 -20.24 -19.08 -0.30
CA PHE A 237 -19.25 -20.13 -0.21
C PHE A 237 -18.87 -20.36 1.24
N TYR A 238 -18.95 -21.61 1.70
CA TYR A 238 -18.61 -21.97 3.08
C TYR A 238 -18.09 -23.40 3.17
N SER A 239 -17.62 -23.80 4.33
CA SER A 239 -17.20 -25.17 4.64
C SER A 239 -17.65 -25.56 6.04
N ASP A 240 -18.30 -26.73 6.14
CA ASP A 240 -18.63 -27.36 7.42
C ASP A 240 -17.53 -28.31 7.90
N SER A 241 -16.57 -28.65 7.04
CA SER A 241 -15.57 -29.69 7.27
C SER A 241 -14.17 -29.15 7.51
N VAL A 242 -13.85 -27.95 7.02
CA VAL A 242 -12.64 -27.21 7.43
C VAL A 242 -12.86 -26.73 8.86
N GLY A 243 -11.90 -27.03 9.75
CA GLY A 243 -12.04 -26.69 11.17
C GLY A 243 -12.18 -25.18 11.40
N ARG A 244 -13.14 -24.77 12.24
CA ARG A 244 -13.40 -23.33 12.52
C ARG A 244 -12.21 -22.57 13.10
N LYS A 245 -11.21 -23.25 13.63
CA LYS A 245 -9.94 -22.68 14.14
C LYS A 245 -8.78 -22.83 13.14
N ASP A 246 -9.05 -23.37 11.95
CA ASP A 246 -8.04 -23.41 10.89
C ASP A 246 -7.77 -22.00 10.37
N SER A 247 -6.50 -21.65 10.11
CA SER A 247 -6.13 -20.34 9.58
C SER A 247 -6.79 -20.03 8.24
N ALA A 248 -7.04 -21.04 7.43
CA ALA A 248 -7.68 -20.95 6.13
C ALA A 248 -9.22 -21.11 6.18
N TRP A 249 -9.82 -21.22 7.38
CA TRP A 249 -11.28 -21.23 7.53
C TRP A 249 -11.86 -19.82 7.37
N GLY A 250 -12.96 -19.73 6.64
CA GLY A 250 -13.68 -18.51 6.43
C GLY A 250 -14.87 -18.69 5.49
N THR A 251 -15.34 -17.60 4.93
CA THR A 251 -16.46 -17.56 3.97
C THR A 251 -16.17 -16.58 2.84
N MET A 252 -16.81 -16.80 1.69
CA MET A 252 -16.80 -15.89 0.54
C MET A 252 -18.22 -15.71 0.01
N ALA A 253 -18.46 -14.62 -0.74
CA ALA A 253 -19.71 -14.48 -1.48
C ALA A 253 -19.46 -13.73 -2.80
N LEU A 254 -20.08 -14.21 -3.88
CA LEU A 254 -20.18 -13.53 -5.17
C LEU A 254 -21.62 -13.10 -5.36
N VAL A 255 -21.90 -11.81 -5.24
CA VAL A 255 -23.28 -11.27 -5.21
C VAL A 255 -23.49 -10.18 -6.26
N THR A 256 -24.76 -9.89 -6.56
CA THR A 256 -25.19 -8.79 -7.42
C THR A 256 -26.44 -8.11 -6.87
N GLN A 257 -26.64 -6.84 -7.21
CA GLN A 257 -27.89 -6.10 -6.97
C GLN A 257 -28.91 -6.29 -8.10
N THR A 258 -28.52 -6.84 -9.25
CA THR A 258 -29.44 -7.17 -10.35
C THR A 258 -30.40 -8.24 -9.89
N MET A 259 -31.72 -7.99 -10.01
CA MET A 259 -32.77 -8.91 -9.52
C MET A 259 -33.41 -9.75 -10.61
N GLU A 260 -33.23 -9.39 -11.88
CA GLU A 260 -33.81 -10.07 -13.03
C GLU A 260 -32.73 -10.65 -13.95
N GLY A 261 -33.05 -11.71 -14.69
CA GLY A 261 -32.13 -12.36 -15.62
C GLY A 261 -30.97 -13.07 -14.95
N ILE A 262 -31.13 -13.50 -13.70
CA ILE A 262 -30.11 -14.22 -12.94
C ILE A 262 -30.27 -15.71 -13.09
N THR A 263 -29.17 -16.38 -13.39
CA THR A 263 -29.08 -17.85 -13.37
C THR A 263 -27.79 -18.27 -12.68
N PHE A 264 -27.74 -19.48 -12.15
CA PHE A 264 -26.62 -19.93 -11.36
C PHE A 264 -26.40 -21.43 -11.42
N ARG A 265 -25.22 -21.84 -11.01
CA ARG A 265 -24.86 -23.21 -10.66
C ARG A 265 -24.13 -23.19 -9.31
N THR A 266 -24.54 -24.04 -8.39
CA THR A 266 -23.85 -24.19 -7.11
C THR A 266 -22.69 -25.17 -7.19
N SER A 267 -22.65 -26.02 -8.21
CA SER A 267 -21.49 -26.87 -8.48
C SER A 267 -21.37 -27.23 -9.96
N SER A 268 -20.15 -27.54 -10.40
CA SER A 268 -19.86 -28.14 -11.69
C SER A 268 -19.21 -29.48 -11.43
N LYS A 269 -19.75 -30.55 -12.02
CA LYS A 269 -19.18 -31.89 -11.90
C LYS A 269 -17.80 -31.89 -12.58
N GLN A 270 -16.77 -32.23 -11.82
CA GLN A 270 -15.42 -32.43 -12.35
C GLN A 270 -15.10 -33.91 -12.34
N ASP A 271 -15.24 -34.52 -13.53
CA ASP A 271 -14.69 -35.83 -13.77
C ASP A 271 -13.21 -35.72 -14.23
N SER A 272 -12.59 -36.83 -14.57
CA SER A 272 -11.27 -36.84 -15.18
C SER A 272 -11.23 -36.04 -16.51
N TRP A 273 -10.07 -35.55 -16.92
CA TRP A 273 -9.84 -34.90 -18.20
C TRP A 273 -10.51 -33.52 -18.37
N ASN A 274 -10.71 -32.77 -17.28
CA ASN A 274 -11.26 -31.38 -17.30
C ASN A 274 -12.71 -31.28 -17.86
N ASN A 275 -13.53 -32.26 -17.71
CA ASN A 275 -14.94 -32.24 -18.14
C ASN A 275 -15.75 -31.11 -17.53
N GLY A 276 -15.36 -30.62 -16.35
CA GLY A 276 -16.08 -29.53 -15.67
C GLY A 276 -16.12 -28.25 -16.49
N ILE A 277 -15.00 -27.86 -17.12
CA ILE A 277 -14.96 -26.66 -17.96
C ILE A 277 -15.73 -26.89 -19.26
N LEU A 278 -15.67 -28.09 -19.87
CA LEU A 278 -16.45 -28.42 -21.03
C LEU A 278 -17.95 -28.36 -20.73
N ASN A 279 -18.40 -28.98 -19.64
CA ASN A 279 -19.81 -28.97 -19.22
C ASN A 279 -20.32 -27.54 -18.91
N PHE A 280 -19.50 -26.68 -18.33
CA PHE A 280 -19.83 -25.27 -18.16
C PHE A 280 -19.96 -24.56 -19.51
N TRP A 281 -18.97 -24.77 -20.39
CA TRP A 281 -18.91 -24.07 -21.68
C TRP A 281 -20.07 -24.40 -22.59
N ASP A 282 -20.43 -25.70 -22.69
CA ASP A 282 -21.56 -26.17 -23.50
C ASP A 282 -22.87 -25.53 -23.05
N ASP A 283 -23.15 -25.55 -21.72
CA ASP A 283 -24.34 -24.97 -21.14
C ASP A 283 -24.43 -23.47 -21.35
N PHE A 284 -23.36 -22.75 -20.98
CA PHE A 284 -23.36 -21.28 -21.06
C PHE A 284 -23.33 -20.75 -22.50
N SER A 285 -22.66 -21.42 -23.42
CA SER A 285 -22.56 -21.01 -24.82
C SER A 285 -23.80 -21.32 -25.66
N GLU A 286 -24.71 -22.20 -25.19
CA GLU A 286 -25.96 -22.52 -25.87
C GLU A 286 -26.89 -21.30 -25.91
N ASP A 287 -27.16 -20.68 -24.74
CA ASP A 287 -28.14 -19.59 -24.63
C ASP A 287 -27.80 -18.50 -23.61
N GLY A 288 -26.63 -18.54 -22.96
CA GLY A 288 -26.20 -17.61 -21.91
C GLY A 288 -26.94 -17.78 -20.58
N VAL A 289 -27.58 -18.91 -20.36
CA VAL A 289 -28.29 -19.30 -19.14
C VAL A 289 -27.57 -20.47 -18.48
N LEU A 290 -27.47 -20.47 -17.17
CA LEU A 290 -26.87 -21.56 -16.41
C LEU A 290 -28.00 -22.50 -15.93
N THR A 291 -27.85 -23.78 -16.16
CA THR A 291 -28.75 -24.82 -15.66
C THR A 291 -28.11 -25.46 -14.42
N GLU A 292 -28.84 -25.46 -13.27
CA GLU A 292 -28.36 -26.15 -12.08
C GLU A 292 -28.14 -27.64 -12.38
N ARG A 293 -27.05 -28.17 -11.92
CA ARG A 293 -26.64 -29.55 -12.17
C ARG A 293 -26.57 -30.36 -10.87
N ASP A 294 -26.45 -31.67 -10.96
CA ASP A 294 -26.22 -32.52 -9.81
C ASP A 294 -25.00 -32.05 -9.02
N LYS A 295 -25.08 -32.12 -7.69
CA LYS A 295 -24.01 -31.70 -6.81
C LYS A 295 -22.73 -32.51 -7.09
N SER A 296 -21.63 -31.77 -7.22
CA SER A 296 -20.30 -32.33 -7.34
C SER A 296 -19.88 -32.97 -6.01
N GLU A 297 -19.14 -34.09 -6.08
CA GLU A 297 -18.45 -34.66 -4.93
C GLU A 297 -17.06 -34.06 -4.71
N ASP A 298 -16.71 -33.00 -5.49
CA ASP A 298 -15.43 -32.28 -5.34
C ASP A 298 -15.28 -31.67 -3.95
N GLN A 299 -14.04 -31.69 -3.44
CA GLN A 299 -13.73 -31.08 -2.14
C GLN A 299 -13.88 -29.55 -2.19
N ASP A 300 -13.73 -28.97 -3.37
CA ASP A 300 -13.74 -27.53 -3.65
C ASP A 300 -14.61 -27.21 -4.90
N PRO A 301 -15.94 -27.40 -4.85
CA PRO A 301 -16.80 -27.28 -6.01
C PRO A 301 -16.80 -25.87 -6.61
N MET A 302 -16.84 -25.78 -7.95
CA MET A 302 -16.94 -24.50 -8.66
C MET A 302 -18.41 -24.09 -8.75
N ALA A 303 -18.71 -22.84 -8.35
CA ALA A 303 -20.01 -22.22 -8.57
C ALA A 303 -19.91 -21.10 -9.62
N SER A 304 -21.03 -20.86 -10.31
CA SER A 304 -21.15 -19.84 -11.35
C SER A 304 -22.41 -19.00 -11.13
N LEU A 305 -22.32 -17.68 -11.37
CA LEU A 305 -23.42 -16.72 -11.31
C LEU A 305 -23.46 -15.92 -12.60
N ALA A 306 -24.56 -15.97 -13.33
CA ALA A 306 -24.74 -15.26 -14.60
C ALA A 306 -25.84 -14.21 -14.50
N ILE A 307 -25.61 -13.06 -15.15
CA ILE A 307 -26.57 -11.98 -15.32
C ILE A 307 -26.84 -11.85 -16.82
N LYS A 308 -28.08 -11.98 -17.27
CA LYS A 308 -28.50 -11.86 -18.68
C LYS A 308 -29.35 -10.60 -18.88
N LYS A 309 -29.01 -9.77 -19.87
CA LYS A 309 -29.71 -8.52 -20.23
C LYS A 309 -29.80 -8.39 -21.74
N ILE A 310 -30.80 -7.64 -22.23
CA ILE A 310 -30.89 -7.25 -23.63
C ILE A 310 -30.26 -5.86 -23.78
N ILE A 311 -29.33 -5.71 -24.74
CA ILE A 311 -28.69 -4.44 -25.06
C ILE A 311 -29.22 -3.94 -26.40
N PRO A 312 -29.89 -2.76 -26.47
CA PRO A 312 -30.40 -2.23 -27.72
C PRO A 312 -29.27 -1.88 -28.71
N PRO A 313 -29.58 -1.64 -30.00
CA PRO A 313 -28.59 -1.19 -30.99
C PRO A 313 -27.78 -0.01 -30.49
N HIS A 314 -26.43 -0.11 -30.57
CA HIS A 314 -25.49 0.91 -30.12
C HIS A 314 -25.67 1.35 -28.63
N GLY A 315 -26.37 0.54 -27.83
CA GLY A 315 -26.63 0.79 -26.42
C GLY A 315 -25.54 0.20 -25.52
N LYS A 316 -25.57 0.59 -24.25
CA LYS A 316 -24.65 0.11 -23.21
C LYS A 316 -25.44 -0.40 -21.99
N LYS A 317 -24.99 -1.49 -21.39
CA LYS A 317 -25.48 -2.02 -20.11
C LYS A 317 -24.32 -2.43 -19.21
N THR A 318 -24.56 -2.31 -17.91
CA THR A 318 -23.60 -2.67 -16.87
C THR A 318 -24.03 -3.95 -16.18
N PHE A 319 -23.07 -4.82 -15.88
CA PHE A 319 -23.23 -6.08 -15.14
C PHE A 319 -22.28 -6.01 -13.94
N THR A 320 -22.82 -5.88 -12.72
CA THR A 320 -22.00 -5.64 -11.53
C THR A 320 -22.00 -6.84 -10.61
N PHE A 321 -20.81 -7.22 -10.17
CA PHE A 321 -20.56 -8.26 -9.19
C PHE A 321 -19.76 -7.68 -8.03
N PHE A 322 -20.11 -8.14 -6.81
CA PHE A 322 -19.37 -7.84 -5.59
C PHE A 322 -18.83 -9.15 -5.06
N LEU A 323 -17.53 -9.24 -4.91
CA LEU A 323 -16.86 -10.36 -4.26
C LEU A 323 -16.49 -9.94 -2.85
N THR A 324 -17.06 -10.58 -1.84
CA THR A 324 -16.80 -10.32 -0.42
C THR A 324 -16.22 -11.54 0.27
N TRP A 325 -15.51 -11.32 1.38
CA TRP A 325 -14.88 -12.40 2.13
C TRP A 325 -14.82 -12.10 3.63
N ASN A 326 -14.71 -13.18 4.43
CA ASN A 326 -14.41 -13.10 5.85
C ASN A 326 -13.55 -14.30 6.27
N PHE A 327 -12.27 -14.05 6.59
CA PHE A 327 -11.30 -15.03 7.07
C PHE A 327 -10.71 -14.57 8.40
N PRO A 328 -11.34 -14.94 9.54
CA PRO A 328 -11.04 -14.36 10.85
C PRO A 328 -9.71 -14.81 11.47
N ASN A 329 -9.17 -15.96 11.07
CA ASN A 329 -8.15 -16.69 11.80
C ASN A 329 -6.71 -16.33 11.38
N ARG A 330 -6.38 -15.04 11.29
CA ARG A 330 -5.00 -14.61 10.97
C ARG A 330 -4.01 -15.02 12.06
N LYS A 331 -2.88 -15.54 11.65
CA LYS A 331 -1.71 -15.82 12.50
C LYS A 331 -0.58 -14.81 12.30
N ALA A 332 -0.38 -14.34 11.06
CA ALA A 332 0.79 -13.54 10.67
C ALA A 332 2.10 -14.26 11.08
N TRP A 333 2.91 -13.66 11.95
CA TRP A 333 4.14 -14.27 12.49
C TRP A 333 3.96 -14.81 13.92
N SER A 334 2.73 -15.07 14.34
CA SER A 334 2.40 -15.69 15.65
C SER A 334 2.17 -17.20 15.51
N ASP A 335 2.50 -17.95 16.55
CA ASP A 335 2.12 -19.35 16.65
C ASP A 335 0.62 -19.53 16.93
N THR A 336 -0.03 -18.48 17.46
CA THR A 336 -1.45 -18.46 17.78
C THR A 336 -2.25 -17.58 16.80
N ILE A 337 -3.58 -17.75 16.79
CA ILE A 337 -4.47 -16.87 16.04
C ILE A 337 -4.54 -15.51 16.72
N VAL A 338 -4.15 -14.47 16.02
CA VAL A 338 -4.22 -13.09 16.47
C VAL A 338 -5.47 -12.35 15.94
N GLY A 339 -6.08 -12.87 14.88
CA GLY A 339 -7.34 -12.36 14.32
C GLY A 339 -7.19 -11.18 13.36
N ASN A 340 -8.34 -10.70 12.90
CA ASN A 340 -8.48 -9.54 12.02
C ASN A 340 -9.52 -8.55 12.56
N TYR A 341 -9.28 -7.26 12.42
CA TYR A 341 -10.22 -6.20 12.81
C TYR A 341 -11.56 -6.29 12.06
N TYR A 342 -11.53 -6.43 10.73
CA TYR A 342 -12.76 -6.46 9.92
C TYR A 342 -13.70 -7.62 10.28
N SER A 343 -13.15 -8.73 10.78
CA SER A 343 -13.94 -9.89 11.21
C SER A 343 -14.75 -9.65 12.50
N GLN A 344 -14.55 -8.52 13.17
CA GLN A 344 -15.40 -8.09 14.28
C GLN A 344 -16.60 -7.27 13.81
N LEU A 345 -16.49 -6.66 12.61
CA LEU A 345 -17.54 -5.84 12.01
C LEU A 345 -18.57 -6.70 11.24
N TYR A 346 -18.09 -7.83 10.70
CA TYR A 346 -18.87 -8.72 9.85
C TYR A 346 -18.82 -10.15 10.37
N THR A 347 -19.96 -10.82 10.47
CA THR A 347 -20.06 -12.21 10.96
C THR A 347 -19.61 -13.22 9.90
N ASP A 348 -19.85 -12.93 8.64
CA ASP A 348 -19.44 -13.73 7.49
C ASP A 348 -19.43 -12.87 6.21
N ALA A 349 -19.11 -13.47 5.07
CA ALA A 349 -19.04 -12.74 3.79
C ALA A 349 -20.39 -12.25 3.27
N TRP A 350 -21.49 -12.92 3.64
CA TRP A 350 -22.83 -12.47 3.24
C TRP A 350 -23.29 -11.25 4.05
N ASP A 351 -23.10 -11.25 5.37
CA ASP A 351 -23.32 -10.10 6.24
C ASP A 351 -22.45 -8.91 5.81
N ALA A 352 -21.21 -9.17 5.42
CA ALA A 352 -20.34 -8.15 4.85
C ALA A 352 -20.95 -7.54 3.57
N ALA A 353 -21.44 -8.36 2.65
CA ALA A 353 -22.09 -7.87 1.43
C ALA A 353 -23.35 -7.01 1.74
N GLU A 354 -24.22 -7.49 2.63
CA GLU A 354 -25.46 -6.78 3.03
C GLU A 354 -25.17 -5.40 3.64
N LYS A 355 -24.10 -5.29 4.44
CA LYS A 355 -23.72 -4.04 5.11
C LYS A 355 -22.94 -3.09 4.18
N MET A 356 -22.06 -3.60 3.33
CA MET A 356 -21.16 -2.77 2.52
C MET A 356 -21.78 -2.30 1.21
N VAL A 357 -22.47 -3.19 0.46
CA VAL A 357 -22.95 -2.87 -0.89
C VAL A 357 -23.84 -1.63 -0.95
N PRO A 358 -24.75 -1.38 0.02
CA PRO A 358 -25.54 -0.15 0.04
C PRO A 358 -24.73 1.15 0.20
N GLN A 359 -23.51 1.07 0.74
CA GLN A 359 -22.63 2.22 0.97
C GLN A 359 -21.77 2.58 -0.25
N ILE A 360 -21.59 1.64 -1.20
CA ILE A 360 -20.68 1.79 -2.34
C ILE A 360 -20.89 3.07 -3.15
N PRO A 361 -22.13 3.51 -3.45
CA PRO A 361 -22.33 4.76 -4.22
C PRO A 361 -21.74 6.00 -3.53
N GLY A 362 -21.84 6.09 -2.21
CA GLY A 362 -21.27 7.17 -1.41
C GLY A 362 -19.75 7.07 -1.35
N LEU A 363 -19.24 5.88 -1.09
CA LEU A 363 -17.80 5.62 -0.96
C LEU A 363 -17.05 5.78 -2.30
N GLU A 364 -17.69 5.43 -3.43
CA GLU A 364 -17.14 5.74 -4.76
C GLU A 364 -16.99 7.25 -4.95
N LYS A 365 -18.02 8.03 -4.60
CA LYS A 365 -17.97 9.50 -4.70
C LYS A 365 -16.86 10.11 -3.85
N GLU A 366 -16.68 9.63 -2.61
CA GLU A 366 -15.60 10.10 -1.73
C GLU A 366 -14.22 9.71 -2.26
N THR A 367 -14.06 8.48 -2.75
CA THR A 367 -12.84 8.02 -3.40
C THR A 367 -12.50 8.86 -4.64
N LEU A 368 -13.51 9.15 -5.48
CA LEU A 368 -13.36 10.04 -6.64
C LEU A 368 -12.96 11.46 -6.22
N SER A 369 -13.55 12.00 -5.14
CA SER A 369 -13.18 13.31 -4.62
C SER A 369 -11.70 13.38 -4.27
N PHE A 370 -11.17 12.37 -3.56
CA PHE A 370 -9.75 12.28 -3.21
C PHE A 370 -8.85 12.19 -4.44
N VAL A 371 -9.14 11.23 -5.34
CA VAL A 371 -8.29 11.01 -6.53
C VAL A 371 -8.30 12.26 -7.41
N ASN A 372 -9.46 12.85 -7.68
CA ASN A 372 -9.60 14.06 -8.50
C ASN A 372 -8.88 15.27 -7.86
N ALA A 373 -8.91 15.41 -6.53
CA ALA A 373 -8.18 16.48 -5.85
C ALA A 373 -6.67 16.37 -6.09
N LEU A 374 -6.10 15.14 -5.97
CA LEU A 374 -4.69 14.93 -6.23
C LEU A 374 -4.33 15.10 -7.72
N LEU A 375 -5.21 14.67 -8.64
CA LEU A 375 -5.00 14.84 -10.08
C LEU A 375 -5.06 16.31 -10.50
N LYS A 376 -5.94 17.11 -9.87
CA LYS A 376 -6.05 18.56 -10.10
C LYS A 376 -4.83 19.33 -9.60
N ALA A 377 -4.13 18.80 -8.59
CA ALA A 377 -2.97 19.48 -8.01
C ALA A 377 -1.84 19.69 -9.03
N SER A 378 -1.09 20.78 -8.88
CA SER A 378 -0.04 21.23 -9.79
C SER A 378 1.29 20.47 -9.62
N TYR A 379 1.21 19.17 -9.31
CA TYR A 379 2.38 18.29 -9.25
C TYR A 379 2.69 17.68 -10.62
N PRO A 380 3.95 17.35 -10.93
CA PRO A 380 4.29 16.53 -12.09
C PRO A 380 3.53 15.20 -12.08
N GLU A 381 3.08 14.71 -13.24
CA GLU A 381 2.32 13.45 -13.36
C GLU A 381 3.06 12.26 -12.74
N ILE A 382 4.38 12.21 -12.93
CA ILE A 382 5.22 11.13 -12.38
C ILE A 382 5.19 11.08 -10.84
N VAL A 383 5.04 12.24 -10.18
CA VAL A 383 4.89 12.33 -8.72
C VAL A 383 3.51 11.86 -8.30
N LYS A 384 2.45 12.25 -9.02
CA LYS A 384 1.09 11.76 -8.77
C LYS A 384 1.01 10.24 -8.94
N GLU A 385 1.64 9.71 -9.99
CA GLU A 385 1.72 8.27 -10.26
C GLU A 385 2.43 7.55 -9.10
N ALA A 386 3.63 7.98 -8.71
CA ALA A 386 4.38 7.38 -7.62
C ALA A 386 3.62 7.43 -6.29
N ALA A 387 3.03 8.57 -5.95
CA ALA A 387 2.29 8.76 -4.71
C ALA A 387 1.03 7.89 -4.64
N LEU A 388 0.19 7.88 -5.69
CA LEU A 388 -1.06 7.11 -5.71
C LEU A 388 -0.83 5.60 -5.80
N PHE A 389 0.08 5.15 -6.69
CA PHE A 389 0.21 3.72 -6.97
C PHE A 389 0.86 2.96 -5.82
N ASN A 390 1.77 3.59 -5.07
CA ASN A 390 2.35 2.99 -3.88
C ASN A 390 1.39 2.89 -2.68
N LEU A 391 0.23 3.57 -2.69
CA LEU A 391 -0.84 3.33 -1.71
C LEU A 391 -1.41 1.90 -1.79
N ALA A 392 -1.19 1.19 -2.90
CA ALA A 392 -1.49 -0.23 -3.04
C ALA A 392 -0.80 -1.08 -1.97
N THR A 393 0.33 -0.64 -1.42
CA THR A 393 1.04 -1.31 -0.33
C THR A 393 0.18 -1.41 0.93
N LEU A 394 -0.56 -0.37 1.30
CA LEU A 394 -1.52 -0.39 2.43
C LEU A 394 -2.69 -1.36 2.20
N ARG A 395 -2.91 -1.80 0.97
CA ARG A 395 -4.05 -2.61 0.55
C ARG A 395 -3.62 -3.99 0.04
N SER A 396 -2.41 -4.38 0.38
CA SER A 396 -1.82 -5.69 0.13
C SER A 396 -1.70 -6.48 1.43
N GLN A 397 -1.19 -7.70 1.36
CA GLN A 397 -0.91 -8.50 2.55
C GLN A 397 0.31 -8.00 3.35
N THR A 398 0.97 -6.93 2.90
CA THR A 398 2.03 -6.28 3.69
C THR A 398 1.49 -5.74 5.00
N VAL A 399 0.24 -5.28 5.03
CA VAL A 399 -0.39 -4.76 6.26
C VAL A 399 -1.59 -5.58 6.70
N PHE A 400 -1.88 -5.52 7.99
CA PHE A 400 -3.11 -6.04 8.60
C PHE A 400 -3.46 -5.26 9.86
N ARG A 401 -4.72 -5.35 10.29
CA ARG A 401 -5.21 -4.72 11.51
C ARG A 401 -5.61 -5.82 12.50
N LEU A 402 -5.05 -5.78 13.70
CA LEU A 402 -5.45 -6.65 14.80
C LEU A 402 -6.86 -6.31 15.30
N PRO A 403 -7.56 -7.21 15.99
CA PRO A 403 -8.90 -6.96 16.54
C PRO A 403 -9.01 -5.66 17.35
N GLY A 404 -7.99 -5.26 18.09
CA GLY A 404 -7.91 -3.98 18.80
C GLY A 404 -7.72 -2.73 17.93
N GLY A 405 -7.68 -2.87 16.59
CA GLY A 405 -7.50 -1.76 15.65
C GLY A 405 -6.05 -1.45 15.30
N HIS A 406 -5.07 -2.04 16.00
CA HIS A 406 -3.64 -1.77 15.76
C HIS A 406 -3.22 -2.20 14.35
N LEU A 407 -2.63 -1.27 13.62
CA LEU A 407 -2.02 -1.53 12.32
C LEU A 407 -0.66 -2.21 12.53
N MET A 408 -0.51 -3.36 11.92
CA MET A 408 0.74 -4.13 11.89
C MET A 408 1.18 -4.30 10.44
N GLY A 409 2.47 -4.47 10.22
CA GLY A 409 2.99 -4.69 8.88
C GLY A 409 4.20 -5.60 8.83
N TRP A 410 4.24 -6.42 7.80
CA TRP A 410 5.47 -6.99 7.29
C TRP A 410 6.29 -5.87 6.63
N GLU A 411 7.53 -6.13 6.26
CA GLU A 411 8.29 -5.18 5.43
C GLU A 411 7.75 -5.16 4.00
N GLY A 412 7.37 -6.32 3.51
CA GLY A 412 6.75 -6.61 2.23
C GLY A 412 6.21 -8.04 2.25
N VAL A 413 5.89 -8.60 1.09
CA VAL A 413 5.43 -10.00 0.98
C VAL A 413 6.21 -10.76 -0.10
N MET A 414 6.64 -11.96 0.23
CA MET A 414 7.11 -12.94 -0.74
C MET A 414 5.90 -13.53 -1.49
N ASP A 415 6.14 -14.48 -2.39
CA ASP A 415 5.06 -15.09 -3.16
C ASP A 415 4.04 -15.84 -2.30
N ARG A 416 4.45 -16.40 -1.12
CA ARG A 416 3.62 -17.26 -0.26
C ARG A 416 3.61 -16.89 1.23
N PHE A 417 4.45 -15.99 1.67
CA PHE A 417 4.58 -15.60 3.07
C PHE A 417 5.02 -14.14 3.20
N GLY A 418 4.83 -13.56 4.36
CA GLY A 418 5.30 -12.20 4.64
C GLY A 418 6.81 -12.13 4.75
N SER A 419 7.39 -11.02 4.30
CA SER A 419 8.82 -10.75 4.42
C SER A 419 9.15 -10.17 5.80
N CYS A 420 10.12 -10.77 6.49
CA CYS A 420 10.66 -10.25 7.75
C CYS A 420 9.59 -10.04 8.85
N ALA A 421 9.39 -11.07 9.66
CA ALA A 421 8.40 -11.09 10.74
C ALA A 421 8.60 -9.93 11.74
N GLY A 422 7.53 -9.25 12.07
CA GLY A 422 7.51 -8.06 12.95
C GLY A 422 7.34 -6.75 12.17
N SER A 423 6.69 -5.75 12.80
CA SER A 423 6.65 -4.39 12.26
C SER A 423 8.01 -3.75 12.47
N CYS A 424 8.84 -3.80 11.42
CA CYS A 424 10.24 -3.39 11.48
C CYS A 424 10.37 -1.86 11.57
N THR A 425 10.86 -1.35 12.69
CA THR A 425 10.94 0.08 12.96
C THR A 425 11.75 0.83 11.92
N HIS A 426 12.93 0.33 11.54
CA HIS A 426 13.82 1.01 10.60
C HIS A 426 13.30 0.97 9.16
N VAL A 427 12.46 0.01 8.77
CA VAL A 427 11.78 -0.01 7.47
C VAL A 427 10.58 0.96 7.47
N TRP A 428 9.74 0.87 8.50
CA TRP A 428 8.55 1.72 8.62
C TRP A 428 8.85 3.19 8.96
N ASN A 429 10.10 3.54 9.23
CA ASN A 429 10.52 4.94 9.37
C ASN A 429 10.52 5.72 8.04
N TYR A 430 10.59 5.02 6.90
CA TYR A 430 10.53 5.67 5.58
C TYR A 430 9.10 5.93 5.10
N GLU A 431 8.13 5.24 5.69
CA GLU A 431 6.73 5.34 5.31
C GLU A 431 6.14 6.70 5.74
N VAL A 432 5.54 7.41 4.78
CA VAL A 432 5.00 8.76 4.99
C VAL A 432 3.51 8.85 4.65
N ALA A 433 2.96 7.93 3.87
CA ALA A 433 1.56 8.01 3.43
C ALA A 433 0.56 7.86 4.59
N THR A 434 0.75 6.88 5.49
CA THR A 434 -0.20 6.60 6.58
C THR A 434 -0.46 7.80 7.49
N PRO A 435 0.55 8.52 8.03
CA PRO A 435 0.27 9.63 8.95
C PRO A 435 -0.46 10.81 8.29
N PHE A 436 -0.23 11.03 6.99
CA PHE A 436 -0.89 12.12 6.27
C PHE A 436 -2.28 11.74 5.74
N LEU A 437 -2.60 10.44 5.60
CA LEU A 437 -3.90 9.99 5.06
C LEU A 437 -4.78 9.31 6.11
N PHE A 438 -4.18 8.63 7.08
CA PHE A 438 -4.86 7.83 8.10
C PHE A 438 -4.19 8.01 9.46
N GLY A 439 -4.31 9.21 10.03
CA GLY A 439 -3.60 9.62 11.26
C GLY A 439 -3.87 8.70 12.45
N ASN A 440 -5.10 8.16 12.60
CA ASN A 440 -5.42 7.22 13.66
C ASN A 440 -4.65 5.90 13.50
N LEU A 441 -4.53 5.36 12.28
CA LEU A 441 -3.72 4.15 12.05
C LEU A 441 -2.25 4.37 12.40
N ALA A 442 -1.68 5.52 12.03
CA ALA A 442 -0.31 5.88 12.40
C ALA A 442 -0.12 5.91 13.92
N LYS A 443 -1.06 6.49 14.68
CA LYS A 443 -1.02 6.48 16.15
C LYS A 443 -1.06 5.06 16.73
N THR A 444 -1.81 4.11 16.14
CA THR A 444 -1.83 2.73 16.62
C THR A 444 -0.49 2.03 16.45
N MET A 445 0.29 2.36 15.40
CA MET A 445 1.66 1.86 15.26
C MET A 445 2.57 2.42 16.34
N ARG A 446 2.44 3.72 16.69
CA ARG A 446 3.20 4.32 17.81
C ARG A 446 2.85 3.67 19.14
N ASP A 447 1.58 3.34 19.36
CA ASP A 447 1.17 2.61 20.56
C ASP A 447 1.89 1.25 20.66
N VAL A 448 1.95 0.48 19.57
CA VAL A 448 2.70 -0.79 19.55
C VAL A 448 4.19 -0.58 19.85
N GLU A 449 4.83 0.40 19.23
CA GLU A 449 6.26 0.67 19.38
C GLU A 449 6.62 1.08 20.81
N PHE A 450 5.88 2.04 21.39
CA PHE A 450 6.22 2.62 22.68
C PHE A 450 5.68 1.84 23.87
N ASN A 451 4.47 1.26 23.78
CA ASN A 451 3.77 0.67 24.91
C ASN A 451 3.82 -0.87 24.94
N TYR A 452 4.09 -1.53 23.81
CA TYR A 452 4.18 -2.99 23.73
C TYR A 452 5.58 -3.50 23.40
N ALA A 453 6.31 -2.86 22.46
CA ALA A 453 7.61 -3.34 22.00
C ALA A 453 8.80 -2.76 22.76
N THR A 454 8.57 -1.82 23.69
CA THR A 454 9.62 -1.14 24.47
C THR A 454 9.75 -1.76 25.87
N LYS A 455 10.98 -2.15 26.23
CA LYS A 455 11.34 -2.70 27.54
C LYS A 455 11.48 -1.63 28.62
N GLU A 456 11.53 -2.06 29.87
CA GLU A 456 11.70 -1.21 31.05
C GLU A 456 12.96 -0.31 30.96
N ASN A 457 14.06 -0.79 30.37
CA ASN A 457 15.30 -0.04 30.19
C ASN A 457 15.29 0.91 28.99
N GLY A 458 14.17 1.00 28.26
CA GLY A 458 14.03 1.86 27.08
C GLY A 458 14.50 1.24 25.76
N LEU A 459 14.97 -0.02 25.74
CA LEU A 459 15.22 -0.74 24.48
C LEU A 459 13.91 -0.99 23.76
N MET A 460 13.75 -0.44 22.55
CA MET A 460 12.63 -0.73 21.67
C MET A 460 13.03 -1.86 20.72
N ASN A 461 12.33 -2.99 20.77
CA ASN A 461 12.56 -4.04 19.80
C ASN A 461 12.36 -3.50 18.39
N PHE A 462 13.33 -3.72 17.52
CA PHE A 462 13.22 -3.24 16.14
C PHE A 462 12.14 -3.99 15.33
N ARG A 463 11.68 -5.16 15.83
CA ARG A 463 10.57 -5.94 15.28
C ARG A 463 9.62 -6.39 16.40
N ALA A 464 8.40 -5.85 16.39
CA ALA A 464 7.38 -6.21 17.37
C ALA A 464 6.91 -7.66 17.14
N SER A 465 7.02 -8.52 18.17
CA SER A 465 6.50 -9.89 18.14
C SER A 465 4.97 -9.93 18.23
N LEU A 466 4.36 -11.07 17.95
CA LEU A 466 2.93 -11.33 18.14
C LEU A 466 2.74 -12.63 18.96
N PRO A 467 1.69 -12.72 19.81
CA PRO A 467 0.68 -11.69 20.10
C PRO A 467 1.27 -10.43 20.75
N LEU A 468 0.52 -9.32 20.83
CA LEU A 468 1.02 -8.04 21.39
C LEU A 468 1.57 -8.16 22.82
N SER A 469 1.08 -9.12 23.62
CA SER A 469 1.62 -9.43 24.96
C SER A 469 3.08 -9.93 24.92
N GLU A 470 3.61 -10.25 23.76
CA GLU A 470 4.99 -10.71 23.53
C GLU A 470 5.79 -9.76 22.63
N ALA A 471 5.27 -8.55 22.37
CA ALA A 471 5.87 -7.62 21.40
C ALA A 471 7.31 -7.24 21.75
N ASP A 472 7.65 -7.22 23.04
CA ASP A 472 8.99 -6.94 23.56
C ASP A 472 9.92 -8.17 23.70
N ARG A 473 9.52 -9.33 23.16
CA ARG A 473 10.25 -10.61 23.31
C ARG A 473 11.68 -10.59 22.74
N GLY A 474 11.94 -9.76 21.73
CA GLY A 474 13.30 -9.57 21.18
C GLY A 474 14.24 -8.85 22.14
N ASN A 475 15.56 -8.84 21.84
CA ASN A 475 16.60 -8.18 22.63
C ASN A 475 17.49 -7.25 21.78
N ALA A 476 17.01 -6.81 20.63
CA ALA A 476 17.76 -5.95 19.73
C ALA A 476 16.97 -4.70 19.36
N ALA A 477 17.62 -3.56 19.52
CA ALA A 477 17.15 -2.29 18.98
C ALA A 477 17.95 -1.97 17.71
N ALA A 478 17.29 -1.40 16.70
CA ALA A 478 17.96 -0.75 15.59
C ALA A 478 18.15 0.74 15.92
N ALA A 479 19.36 1.25 15.74
CA ALA A 479 19.68 2.63 16.13
C ALA A 479 18.85 3.65 15.32
N ASP A 480 18.78 3.49 14.00
CA ASP A 480 17.90 4.26 13.10
C ASP A 480 16.42 4.04 13.41
N GLY A 481 16.04 2.79 13.70
CA GLY A 481 14.67 2.42 14.02
C GLY A 481 14.14 3.15 15.24
N GLN A 482 14.86 3.04 16.35
CA GLN A 482 14.47 3.62 17.64
C GLN A 482 14.45 5.16 17.59
N MET A 483 15.46 5.79 16.99
CA MET A 483 15.50 7.25 16.85
C MET A 483 14.43 7.77 15.92
N GLY A 484 14.17 7.10 14.81
CA GLY A 484 13.13 7.49 13.87
C GLY A 484 11.72 7.37 14.47
N CYS A 485 11.45 6.41 15.36
CA CYS A 485 10.18 6.31 16.08
C CYS A 485 9.90 7.55 16.95
N ILE A 486 10.93 8.17 17.53
CA ILE A 486 10.80 9.42 18.31
C ILE A 486 10.39 10.57 17.37
N MET A 487 10.97 10.66 16.17
CA MET A 487 10.58 11.67 15.19
C MET A 487 9.14 11.46 14.70
N LYS A 488 8.73 10.19 14.49
CA LYS A 488 7.36 9.84 14.09
C LYS A 488 6.32 10.21 15.13
N VAL A 489 6.55 9.92 16.41
CA VAL A 489 5.59 10.30 17.47
C VAL A 489 5.45 11.83 17.58
N TYR A 490 6.54 12.59 17.37
CA TYR A 490 6.48 14.03 17.25
C TYR A 490 5.62 14.47 16.06
N ARG A 491 5.81 13.87 14.86
CA ARG A 491 5.02 14.16 13.66
C ARG A 491 3.53 13.90 13.88
N GLU A 492 3.14 12.72 14.42
CA GLU A 492 1.74 12.38 14.70
C GLU A 492 1.11 13.32 15.73
N TRP A 493 1.89 13.77 16.72
CA TRP A 493 1.42 14.76 17.67
C TRP A 493 1.17 16.12 16.99
N GLN A 494 2.10 16.58 16.13
CA GLN A 494 1.93 17.83 15.38
C GLN A 494 0.72 17.76 14.44
N LEU A 495 0.60 16.69 13.66
CA LEU A 495 -0.50 16.52 12.69
C LEU A 495 -1.87 16.42 13.37
N SER A 496 -1.96 15.78 14.52
CA SER A 496 -3.23 15.61 15.24
C SER A 496 -3.59 16.78 16.15
N GLY A 497 -2.62 17.50 16.69
CA GLY A 497 -2.82 18.44 17.79
C GLY A 497 -3.25 17.81 19.11
N ASP A 498 -3.15 16.50 19.24
CA ASP A 498 -3.61 15.73 20.39
C ASP A 498 -2.59 15.73 21.53
N ASN A 499 -2.72 16.69 22.43
CA ASN A 499 -1.85 16.78 23.61
C ASN A 499 -2.00 15.60 24.58
N GLN A 500 -3.13 14.90 24.58
CA GLN A 500 -3.30 13.71 25.41
C GLN A 500 -2.44 12.55 24.87
N PHE A 501 -2.37 12.39 23.55
CA PHE A 501 -1.48 11.42 22.91
C PHE A 501 -0.01 11.64 23.31
N LEU A 502 0.48 12.89 23.31
CA LEU A 502 1.82 13.18 23.79
C LEU A 502 1.96 12.89 25.29
N THR A 503 1.02 13.37 26.11
CA THR A 503 1.09 13.22 27.57
C THR A 503 1.11 11.74 27.99
N SER A 504 0.28 10.90 27.38
CA SER A 504 0.21 9.47 27.71
C SER A 504 1.48 8.69 27.31
N ASN A 505 2.21 9.13 26.32
CA ASN A 505 3.43 8.48 25.82
C ASN A 505 4.74 9.12 26.37
N TRP A 506 4.66 10.27 27.07
CA TRP A 506 5.84 11.09 27.38
C TRP A 506 6.93 10.33 28.16
N GLU A 507 6.58 9.60 29.18
CA GLU A 507 7.55 8.85 29.98
C GLU A 507 8.24 7.75 29.17
N GLN A 508 7.51 7.08 28.27
CA GLN A 508 8.09 6.07 27.39
C GLN A 508 9.01 6.72 26.33
N ILE A 509 8.64 7.87 25.77
CA ILE A 509 9.48 8.61 24.83
C ILE A 509 10.82 8.98 25.48
N LYS A 510 10.81 9.47 26.73
CA LYS A 510 12.04 9.77 27.49
C LYS A 510 12.89 8.51 27.72
N LYS A 511 12.28 7.38 28.11
CA LYS A 511 12.98 6.11 28.28
C LYS A 511 13.64 5.65 26.98
N VAL A 512 12.91 5.67 25.89
CA VAL A 512 13.39 5.26 24.56
C VAL A 512 14.59 6.09 24.11
N LEU A 513 14.53 7.43 24.23
CA LEU A 513 15.67 8.27 23.90
C LEU A 513 16.84 8.06 24.87
N SER A 514 16.55 7.93 26.17
CA SER A 514 17.58 7.77 27.23
C SER A 514 18.32 6.43 27.13
N TYR A 515 17.81 5.45 26.40
CA TYR A 515 18.53 4.22 26.11
C TYR A 515 19.88 4.49 25.41
N ALA A 516 19.94 5.48 24.51
CA ALA A 516 21.19 5.90 23.87
C ALA A 516 22.25 6.37 24.87
N TRP A 517 21.86 6.87 26.04
CA TRP A 517 22.72 7.44 27.08
C TRP A 517 23.13 6.45 28.20
N THR A 518 22.69 5.19 28.10
CA THR A 518 23.13 4.15 29.02
C THR A 518 24.59 3.79 28.76
N GLU A 519 25.25 3.18 29.72
CA GLU A 519 26.68 2.81 29.65
C GLU A 519 27.01 1.96 28.40
N LYS A 520 26.05 1.13 27.95
CA LYS A 520 26.16 0.32 26.72
C LYS A 520 25.32 0.89 25.57
N GLY A 521 24.87 2.11 25.70
CA GLY A 521 24.10 2.82 24.67
C GLY A 521 25.00 3.42 23.61
N TRP A 522 24.34 3.98 22.59
CA TRP A 522 25.05 4.51 21.42
C TRP A 522 25.77 5.86 21.65
N ASP A 523 25.38 6.64 22.68
CA ASP A 523 25.96 7.91 23.13
C ASP A 523 26.17 7.86 24.65
N GLY A 524 26.93 6.83 25.13
CA GLY A 524 27.12 6.55 26.55
C GLY A 524 27.88 7.67 27.27
N ASN A 525 28.76 8.37 26.58
CA ASN A 525 29.53 9.51 27.10
C ASN A 525 28.74 10.83 27.06
N GLN A 526 27.56 10.84 26.42
CA GLN A 526 26.64 11.99 26.33
C GLN A 526 27.27 13.25 25.71
N ASP A 527 28.01 13.06 24.62
CA ASP A 527 28.60 14.15 23.86
C ASP A 527 27.80 14.53 22.60
N GLY A 528 26.72 13.77 22.30
CA GLY A 528 25.84 13.97 21.16
C GLY A 528 26.23 13.17 19.92
N VAL A 529 27.24 12.31 20.00
CA VAL A 529 27.73 11.49 18.89
C VAL A 529 27.37 10.02 19.11
N MET A 530 26.75 9.39 18.12
CA MET A 530 26.51 7.96 18.18
C MET A 530 27.80 7.18 17.84
N GLU A 531 28.18 6.33 18.76
CA GLU A 531 29.34 5.47 18.70
C GLU A 531 28.95 4.01 18.95
N GLY A 532 29.86 3.14 19.25
CA GLY A 532 29.53 1.76 19.61
C GLY A 532 28.92 0.95 18.48
N ARG A 533 28.22 -0.11 18.85
CA ARG A 533 27.56 -1.06 17.93
C ARG A 533 26.17 -0.56 17.54
N GLN A 534 25.94 -0.28 16.28
CA GLN A 534 24.70 0.31 15.76
C GLN A 534 24.07 -0.62 14.71
N HIS A 535 23.14 -1.51 15.16
CA HIS A 535 22.32 -2.27 14.25
C HIS A 535 21.39 -1.32 13.47
N ASN A 536 21.25 -1.55 12.17
CA ASN A 536 20.56 -0.61 11.28
C ASN A 536 19.90 -1.32 10.07
N THR A 537 19.24 -0.53 9.24
CA THR A 537 18.44 -0.97 8.08
C THR A 537 19.25 -1.67 6.96
N MET A 538 20.59 -1.66 7.04
CA MET A 538 21.46 -2.45 6.14
C MET A 538 21.63 -3.90 6.63
N ASP A 539 20.92 -4.33 7.68
CA ASP A 539 21.00 -5.64 8.35
C ASP A 539 22.41 -5.96 8.86
N VAL A 540 23.15 -4.93 9.22
CA VAL A 540 24.52 -5.02 9.76
C VAL A 540 24.68 -4.12 10.98
N ASP A 541 25.76 -4.32 11.70
CA ASP A 541 26.16 -3.46 12.81
C ASP A 541 27.27 -2.51 12.34
N TYR A 542 27.00 -1.21 12.33
CA TYR A 542 28.04 -0.22 12.16
C TYR A 542 28.75 0.06 13.48
N TYR A 543 30.05 0.25 13.43
CA TYR A 543 30.90 0.57 14.57
C TYR A 543 31.52 1.95 14.39
N GLY A 544 31.14 2.87 15.27
CA GLY A 544 31.61 4.24 15.25
C GLY A 544 30.69 5.24 14.55
N PRO A 545 31.02 6.52 14.61
CA PRO A 545 30.19 7.58 14.10
C PRO A 545 30.00 7.51 12.58
N ASN A 546 28.74 7.60 12.15
CA ASN A 546 28.36 7.55 10.74
C ASN A 546 27.17 8.50 10.46
N PRO A 547 27.02 8.97 9.22
CA PRO A 547 26.00 9.97 8.91
C PRO A 547 24.57 9.41 9.04
N GLN A 548 24.33 8.16 8.63
CA GLN A 548 22.99 7.59 8.62
C GLN A 548 22.37 7.58 10.03
N MET A 549 23.07 7.00 11.01
CA MET A 549 22.60 6.97 12.41
C MET A 549 22.65 8.36 13.06
N GLY A 550 23.70 9.13 12.75
CA GLY A 550 23.90 10.48 13.30
C GLY A 550 22.73 11.41 12.97
N PHE A 551 22.29 11.49 11.72
CA PHE A 551 21.15 12.33 11.35
C PHE A 551 19.82 11.87 11.97
N TRP A 552 19.56 10.56 12.11
CA TRP A 552 18.40 10.07 12.87
C TRP A 552 18.44 10.51 14.33
N TYR A 553 19.62 10.43 14.97
CA TYR A 553 19.79 10.84 16.36
C TYR A 553 19.60 12.34 16.55
N MET A 554 20.20 13.16 15.67
CA MET A 554 20.00 14.62 15.70
C MET A 554 18.51 14.97 15.57
N GLY A 555 17.80 14.30 14.66
CA GLY A 555 16.37 14.48 14.49
C GLY A 555 15.56 14.07 15.73
N ALA A 556 15.91 12.96 16.37
CA ALA A 556 15.27 12.50 17.60
C ALA A 556 15.49 13.49 18.76
N LEU A 557 16.71 14.04 18.91
CA LEU A 557 17.02 15.05 19.92
C LEU A 557 16.19 16.34 19.71
N ARG A 558 16.08 16.82 18.47
CA ARG A 558 15.26 18.00 18.15
C ARG A 558 13.76 17.76 18.40
N ALA A 559 13.23 16.61 17.99
CA ALA A 559 11.85 16.22 18.23
C ALA A 559 11.56 16.15 19.75
N ALA A 560 12.44 15.47 20.49
CA ALA A 560 12.31 15.33 21.95
C ALA A 560 12.45 16.68 22.69
N GLU A 561 13.32 17.57 22.25
CA GLU A 561 13.41 18.92 22.79
C GLU A 561 12.06 19.66 22.68
N LYS A 562 11.44 19.66 21.47
CA LYS A 562 10.16 20.35 21.24
C LYS A 562 9.03 19.72 22.06
N MET A 563 8.97 18.39 22.15
CA MET A 563 8.00 17.69 23.00
C MET A 563 8.21 18.00 24.50
N ALA A 564 9.47 18.04 24.97
CA ALA A 564 9.80 18.37 26.35
C ALA A 564 9.39 19.80 26.74
N LEU A 565 9.54 20.75 25.82
CA LEU A 565 9.08 22.14 26.05
C LEU A 565 7.56 22.19 26.20
N ALA A 566 6.82 21.46 25.39
CA ALA A 566 5.35 21.34 25.48
C ALA A 566 4.93 20.70 26.82
N MET A 567 5.66 19.68 27.26
CA MET A 567 5.48 18.99 28.55
C MET A 567 6.01 19.79 29.75
N LYS A 568 6.60 20.97 29.52
CA LYS A 568 7.23 21.82 30.55
C LYS A 568 8.43 21.17 31.27
N ASP A 569 9.02 20.15 30.68
CA ASP A 569 10.24 19.46 31.16
C ASP A 569 11.50 20.19 30.66
N LYS A 570 11.78 21.34 31.25
CA LYS A 570 12.89 22.23 30.84
C LYS A 570 14.27 21.57 31.00
N ALA A 571 14.41 20.66 31.95
CA ALA A 571 15.68 19.96 32.19
C ALA A 571 16.00 19.00 31.04
N PHE A 572 15.00 18.20 30.62
CA PHE A 572 15.13 17.26 29.51
C PHE A 572 15.30 18.02 28.18
N ALA A 573 14.51 19.07 27.94
CA ALA A 573 14.67 19.93 26.76
C ALA A 573 16.09 20.53 26.66
N GLY A 574 16.62 21.06 27.75
CA GLY A 574 17.99 21.61 27.81
C GLY A 574 19.08 20.56 27.56
N LYS A 575 18.85 19.30 28.01
CA LYS A 575 19.75 18.18 27.72
C LYS A 575 19.74 17.86 26.23
N CYS A 576 18.57 17.65 25.65
CA CYS A 576 18.43 17.35 24.22
C CYS A 576 19.06 18.43 23.33
N ARG A 577 18.80 19.71 23.64
CA ARG A 577 19.40 20.83 22.91
C ARG A 577 20.93 20.80 22.94
N ARG A 578 21.55 20.64 24.12
CA ARG A 578 23.01 20.59 24.23
C ARG A 578 23.64 19.43 23.46
N LEU A 579 23.01 18.26 23.52
CA LEU A 579 23.50 17.10 22.77
C LEU A 579 23.35 17.31 21.26
N PHE A 580 22.24 17.87 20.82
CA PHE A 580 22.02 18.23 19.41
C PHE A 580 23.08 19.23 18.92
N GLU A 581 23.29 20.35 19.61
CA GLU A 581 24.24 21.39 19.22
C GLU A 581 25.68 20.85 19.11
N LYS A 582 26.08 20.03 20.08
CA LYS A 582 27.42 19.39 20.06
C LYS A 582 27.53 18.36 18.94
N GLY A 583 26.58 17.45 18.83
CA GLY A 583 26.59 16.36 17.87
C GLY A 583 26.52 16.83 16.43
N SER A 584 25.65 17.80 16.13
CA SER A 584 25.52 18.42 14.81
C SER A 584 26.85 19.07 14.37
N ALA A 585 27.45 19.91 15.23
CA ALA A 585 28.73 20.52 14.94
C ALA A 585 29.85 19.47 14.74
N TRP A 586 29.88 18.46 15.63
CA TRP A 586 30.91 17.41 15.54
C TRP A 586 30.77 16.60 14.23
N MET A 587 29.56 16.29 13.79
CA MET A 587 29.32 15.57 12.52
C MET A 587 29.82 16.39 11.32
N ASP A 588 29.49 17.68 11.25
CA ASP A 588 29.93 18.55 10.17
C ASP A 588 31.46 18.71 10.12
N ASP A 589 32.11 18.84 11.29
CA ASP A 589 33.56 19.01 11.38
C ASP A 589 34.35 17.71 11.14
N ASN A 590 33.75 16.57 11.45
CA ASN A 590 34.47 15.30 11.52
C ASN A 590 34.08 14.25 10.47
N LEU A 591 32.84 14.26 9.99
CA LEU A 591 32.35 13.27 9.01
C LEU A 591 32.28 13.82 7.59
N PHE A 592 32.13 15.15 7.41
CA PHE A 592 32.07 15.76 6.09
C PHE A 592 33.48 15.85 5.47
N ASN A 593 33.67 15.22 4.31
CA ASN A 593 34.98 15.15 3.65
C ASN A 593 35.22 16.24 2.57
N GLY A 594 34.27 17.20 2.46
CA GLY A 594 34.28 18.25 1.43
C GLY A 594 33.32 17.97 0.27
N GLU A 595 32.83 16.72 0.11
CA GLU A 595 31.86 16.31 -0.90
C GLU A 595 30.64 15.62 -0.30
N TYR A 596 30.82 14.73 0.69
CA TYR A 596 29.76 13.98 1.36
C TYR A 596 30.22 13.54 2.77
N TYR A 597 29.32 12.99 3.58
CA TYR A 597 29.66 12.47 4.91
C TYR A 597 30.16 11.04 4.84
N GLU A 598 31.24 10.72 5.57
CA GLU A 598 31.85 9.39 5.68
C GLU A 598 31.55 8.74 7.03
N HIS A 599 31.68 7.42 7.09
CA HIS A 599 31.65 6.65 8.32
C HIS A 599 33.07 6.50 8.89
N LYS A 600 33.28 7.01 10.10
CA LYS A 600 34.51 6.80 10.88
C LYS A 600 34.41 5.49 11.66
N ILE A 601 35.02 4.44 11.14
CA ILE A 601 35.00 3.11 11.77
C ILE A 601 35.83 3.16 13.06
N THR A 602 35.23 2.74 14.18
CA THR A 602 35.92 2.55 15.46
C THR A 602 36.28 1.09 15.66
N ASP A 603 37.46 0.81 16.18
CA ASP A 603 37.89 -0.54 16.52
C ASP A 603 37.03 -1.10 17.66
N PRO A 604 36.25 -2.16 17.46
CA PRO A 604 35.34 -2.70 18.50
C PRO A 604 36.09 -3.10 19.75
N ARG A 605 37.33 -3.49 19.63
CA ARG A 605 38.16 -3.96 20.78
C ARG A 605 38.53 -2.80 21.72
N THR A 606 38.28 -1.57 21.35
CA THR A 606 38.54 -0.38 22.18
C THR A 606 37.34 -0.03 23.08
N PHE A 607 36.16 -0.68 22.90
CA PHE A 607 35.05 -0.46 23.80
C PHE A 607 35.29 -1.12 25.17
N GLU A 608 34.99 -0.41 26.26
CA GLU A 608 35.18 -0.90 27.63
C GLU A 608 34.34 -2.16 27.94
N PHE A 609 33.27 -2.42 27.17
CA PHE A 609 32.33 -3.52 27.38
C PHE A 609 32.15 -4.30 26.07
N LEU A 610 33.06 -5.26 25.83
CA LEU A 610 32.93 -6.23 24.73
C LEU A 610 31.87 -7.28 25.09
N ASP A 611 30.86 -7.43 24.24
CA ASP A 611 30.05 -8.64 24.22
C ASP A 611 30.90 -9.78 23.62
N MET A 612 30.71 -11.03 24.09
CA MET A 612 31.47 -12.20 23.58
C MET A 612 31.29 -12.45 22.06
N ASN A 613 30.37 -11.73 21.42
CA ASN A 613 30.08 -11.80 19.98
C ASN A 613 30.69 -10.64 19.17
N GLU A 614 31.46 -9.75 19.77
CA GLU A 614 32.08 -8.64 19.03
C GLU A 614 33.24 -9.14 18.15
N PRO A 615 33.41 -8.56 16.93
CA PRO A 615 34.51 -8.94 16.04
C PRO A 615 35.89 -8.69 16.67
N ASP A 616 36.76 -9.69 16.66
CA ASP A 616 38.15 -9.55 17.10
C ASP A 616 39.05 -9.04 15.95
N THR A 617 38.72 -7.88 15.40
CA THR A 617 39.43 -7.24 14.30
C THR A 617 39.28 -5.71 14.38
N PRO A 618 40.34 -4.95 14.07
CA PRO A 618 40.30 -3.49 14.14
C PRO A 618 39.33 -2.86 13.13
N ILE A 619 39.04 -3.55 12.04
CA ILE A 619 38.05 -3.15 11.03
C ILE A 619 37.05 -4.29 10.87
N PRO A 620 35.84 -4.19 11.48
CA PRO A 620 34.80 -5.20 11.32
C PRO A 620 34.38 -5.33 9.87
N PRO A 621 33.93 -6.52 9.43
CA PRO A 621 33.32 -6.67 8.12
C PRO A 621 32.03 -5.87 8.01
N PHE A 622 31.57 -5.63 6.80
CA PHE A 622 30.29 -5.03 6.47
C PHE A 622 30.12 -3.55 6.88
N GLN A 623 31.22 -2.80 6.93
CA GLN A 623 31.17 -1.37 7.23
C GLN A 623 31.03 -0.53 5.95
N LEU A 624 30.60 0.74 6.10
CA LEU A 624 30.53 1.72 5.00
C LEU A 624 31.91 2.36 4.75
N GLY A 625 32.61 2.79 5.80
CA GLY A 625 33.88 3.51 5.71
C GLY A 625 33.73 4.79 4.87
N ARG A 626 34.62 4.96 3.86
CA ARG A 626 34.65 6.15 2.98
C ARG A 626 33.64 6.07 1.81
N GLY A 627 32.55 5.30 1.94
CA GLY A 627 31.51 5.18 0.92
C GLY A 627 30.56 6.36 0.92
N CYS A 628 30.15 6.79 -0.29
CA CYS A 628 29.04 7.69 -0.49
C CYS A 628 27.74 6.87 -0.45
N LEU A 629 27.05 6.89 0.69
CA LEU A 629 25.80 6.16 0.89
C LEU A 629 24.62 6.98 0.36
N VAL A 630 23.68 6.37 -0.38
CA VAL A 630 22.47 7.04 -0.88
C VAL A 630 21.61 7.58 0.26
N ASP A 631 21.57 6.87 1.37
CA ASP A 631 20.70 7.09 2.50
C ASP A 631 21.33 7.87 3.67
N GLN A 632 22.50 8.46 3.45
CA GLN A 632 23.26 9.12 4.51
C GLN A 632 22.53 10.31 5.15
N LEU A 633 21.56 10.91 4.45
CA LEU A 633 20.79 12.08 4.90
C LEU A 633 19.34 11.75 5.27
N VAL A 634 19.00 10.49 5.51
CA VAL A 634 17.60 10.08 5.76
C VAL A 634 16.99 10.73 7.01
N GLY A 635 17.78 10.97 8.06
CA GLY A 635 17.30 11.73 9.23
C GLY A 635 16.97 13.18 8.89
N GLN A 636 17.74 13.82 7.99
CA GLN A 636 17.46 15.17 7.51
C GLN A 636 16.17 15.22 6.65
N TYR A 637 15.99 14.22 5.77
CA TYR A 637 14.74 14.06 5.04
C TYR A 637 13.53 14.03 5.97
N MET A 638 13.56 13.20 7.01
CA MET A 638 12.48 13.12 8.00
C MET A 638 12.34 14.42 8.80
N ALA A 639 13.44 15.12 9.10
CA ALA A 639 13.40 16.40 9.80
C ALA A 639 12.65 17.48 9.02
N HIS A 640 12.83 17.54 7.70
CA HIS A 640 12.07 18.42 6.83
C HIS A 640 10.57 18.12 6.88
N ILE A 641 10.20 16.84 6.78
CA ILE A 641 8.79 16.39 6.87
C ILE A 641 8.17 16.76 8.22
N CYS A 642 8.95 16.66 9.30
CA CYS A 642 8.51 16.97 10.66
C CYS A 642 8.56 18.49 11.01
N GLY A 643 9.09 19.36 10.15
CA GLY A 643 9.30 20.77 10.46
C GLY A 643 10.35 21.01 11.56
N LEU A 644 11.40 20.18 11.61
CA LEU A 644 12.48 20.26 12.61
C LEU A 644 13.70 21.06 12.13
N GLU A 645 13.60 21.68 10.98
CA GLU A 645 14.68 22.48 10.37
C GLU A 645 15.92 21.64 9.98
N TYR A 646 17.08 22.29 9.82
CA TYR A 646 18.32 21.60 9.47
C TYR A 646 18.96 20.92 10.69
N LEU A 647 19.41 19.69 10.50
CA LEU A 647 20.11 18.92 11.53
C LEU A 647 21.64 19.03 11.42
N GLY A 648 22.15 19.53 10.32
CA GLY A 648 23.55 19.79 10.03
C GLY A 648 23.69 21.06 9.17
N ASN A 649 24.89 21.31 8.68
CA ASN A 649 25.17 22.45 7.82
C ASN A 649 24.43 22.33 6.48
N LYS A 650 23.62 23.31 6.14
CA LYS A 650 22.81 23.33 4.91
C LYS A 650 23.63 23.14 3.63
N GLU A 651 24.78 23.78 3.52
CA GLU A 651 25.63 23.67 2.32
C GLU A 651 26.29 22.28 2.24
N HIS A 652 26.67 21.66 3.36
CA HIS A 652 27.14 20.28 3.40
C HIS A 652 26.06 19.31 2.95
N ILE A 653 24.83 19.44 3.43
CA ILE A 653 23.66 18.64 3.04
C ILE A 653 23.43 18.75 1.54
N ARG A 654 23.39 19.96 0.99
CA ARG A 654 23.19 20.20 -0.44
C ARG A 654 24.35 19.62 -1.28
N THR A 655 25.59 19.79 -0.82
CA THR A 655 26.79 19.25 -1.49
C THR A 655 26.77 17.72 -1.49
N THR A 656 26.33 17.12 -0.39
CA THR A 656 26.17 15.67 -0.27
C THR A 656 25.15 15.11 -1.28
N LEU A 657 23.98 15.76 -1.44
CA LEU A 657 22.99 15.35 -2.43
C LEU A 657 23.51 15.43 -3.87
N LYS A 658 24.30 16.47 -4.19
CA LYS A 658 25.00 16.56 -5.49
C LYS A 658 26.02 15.42 -5.67
N SER A 659 26.72 15.05 -4.62
CA SER A 659 27.69 13.96 -4.63
C SER A 659 27.00 12.59 -4.79
N ILE A 660 25.83 12.39 -4.18
CA ILE A 660 25.00 11.20 -4.40
C ILE A 660 24.60 11.10 -5.88
N MET A 661 24.12 12.18 -6.50
CA MET A 661 23.81 12.18 -7.93
C MET A 661 25.07 11.89 -8.78
N LYS A 662 26.20 12.48 -8.44
CA LYS A 662 27.45 12.33 -9.17
C LYS A 662 28.01 10.91 -9.12
N TYR A 663 27.93 10.24 -7.96
CA TYR A 663 28.64 8.99 -7.69
C TYR A 663 27.75 7.75 -7.67
N ASN A 664 26.46 7.89 -7.32
CA ASN A 664 25.55 6.77 -7.15
C ASN A 664 24.52 6.65 -8.28
N TYR A 665 24.24 7.73 -9.05
CA TYR A 665 23.30 7.60 -10.17
C TYR A 665 23.94 6.88 -11.34
N VAL A 666 23.34 5.76 -11.76
CA VAL A 666 23.77 4.94 -12.88
C VAL A 666 22.72 5.01 -13.98
N GLU A 667 23.13 5.39 -15.19
CA GLU A 667 22.22 5.52 -16.35
C GLU A 667 21.86 4.18 -16.99
N ASP A 668 22.77 3.19 -16.90
CA ASP A 668 22.66 1.89 -17.58
C ASP A 668 23.33 0.81 -16.72
N PHE A 669 22.57 -0.16 -16.28
CA PHE A 669 23.03 -1.28 -15.44
C PHE A 669 23.52 -2.49 -16.23
N SER A 670 23.57 -2.47 -17.56
CA SER A 670 24.00 -3.62 -18.39
C SER A 670 25.40 -4.14 -18.07
N ARG A 671 26.25 -3.28 -17.50
CA ARG A 671 27.62 -3.63 -17.12
C ARG A 671 27.89 -3.55 -15.62
N HIS A 672 26.83 -3.33 -14.84
CA HIS A 672 26.95 -3.23 -13.39
C HIS A 672 27.11 -4.61 -12.76
N PHE A 673 28.12 -4.77 -11.89
CA PHE A 673 28.27 -5.98 -11.10
C PHE A 673 27.39 -5.92 -9.84
N ASN A 674 26.58 -6.95 -9.64
CA ASN A 674 25.81 -7.13 -8.41
C ASN A 674 25.89 -8.58 -7.96
N ASN A 675 26.23 -8.81 -6.71
CA ASN A 675 26.35 -10.14 -6.09
C ASN A 675 25.16 -10.54 -5.21
N MET A 676 24.19 -9.67 -5.06
CA MET A 676 23.01 -9.89 -4.23
C MET A 676 21.73 -9.82 -5.10
N ARG A 677 20.74 -9.00 -4.72
CA ARG A 677 19.43 -8.89 -5.37
C ARG A 677 19.44 -7.79 -6.43
N SER A 678 18.90 -8.06 -7.61
CA SER A 678 18.87 -7.10 -8.72
C SER A 678 17.45 -6.57 -8.95
N TYR A 679 17.14 -5.42 -8.39
CA TYR A 679 15.88 -4.71 -8.63
C TYR A 679 15.93 -3.76 -9.84
N VAL A 680 17.13 -3.55 -10.37
CA VAL A 680 17.44 -2.79 -11.59
C VAL A 680 18.34 -3.63 -12.46
N MET A 681 18.07 -3.72 -13.76
CA MET A 681 18.81 -4.57 -14.68
C MET A 681 18.84 -3.97 -16.10
N GLY A 682 19.84 -4.37 -16.89
CA GLY A 682 19.95 -4.02 -18.30
C GLY A 682 20.08 -2.51 -18.51
N ASP A 683 19.30 -1.97 -19.41
CA ASP A 683 19.26 -0.55 -19.79
C ASP A 683 18.51 0.37 -18.81
N GLU A 684 18.13 -0.14 -17.66
CA GLU A 684 17.44 0.66 -16.63
C GLU A 684 18.43 1.57 -15.90
N SER A 685 17.90 2.64 -15.28
CA SER A 685 18.66 3.60 -14.47
C SER A 685 18.19 3.63 -13.03
N GLY A 686 19.05 4.11 -12.12
CA GLY A 686 18.71 4.23 -10.70
C GLY A 686 19.89 4.69 -9.82
N LEU A 687 19.60 4.93 -8.53
CA LEU A 687 20.59 5.29 -7.52
C LEU A 687 21.12 4.05 -6.80
N LEU A 688 22.42 3.77 -6.95
CA LEU A 688 23.11 2.72 -6.19
C LEU A 688 23.06 3.01 -4.68
N MET A 689 22.98 1.94 -3.88
CA MET A 689 23.05 2.05 -2.42
C MET A 689 24.33 2.72 -1.94
N ALA A 690 25.49 2.37 -2.50
CA ALA A 690 26.74 3.05 -2.17
C ALA A 690 27.75 2.99 -3.31
N SER A 691 28.62 4.00 -3.37
CA SER A 691 29.78 4.08 -4.24
C SER A 691 31.03 4.48 -3.43
N TRP A 692 32.24 4.17 -3.93
CA TRP A 692 33.48 4.47 -3.23
C TRP A 692 34.46 5.23 -4.15
N PRO A 693 34.28 6.53 -4.38
CA PRO A 693 35.23 7.30 -5.19
C PRO A 693 36.63 7.36 -4.57
N ASN A 694 36.77 7.17 -3.26
CA ASN A 694 38.00 7.26 -2.50
C ASN A 694 38.52 5.90 -1.99
N GLY A 695 38.11 4.79 -2.60
CA GLY A 695 38.53 3.43 -2.27
C GLY A 695 37.56 2.68 -1.34
N ARG A 696 37.21 1.47 -1.74
CA ARG A 696 36.25 0.58 -1.05
C ARG A 696 37.01 -0.32 -0.06
N LEU A 697 36.29 -0.66 1.06
CA LEU A 697 36.69 -1.75 1.94
C LEU A 697 36.65 -3.10 1.21
N GLU A 698 37.44 -4.05 1.65
CA GLU A 698 37.45 -5.41 1.08
C GLU A 698 36.07 -6.07 1.24
N VAL A 699 35.48 -5.95 2.42
CA VAL A 699 34.14 -6.49 2.76
C VAL A 699 33.21 -5.34 3.18
N PRO A 700 32.54 -4.67 2.21
CA PRO A 700 31.54 -3.63 2.50
C PRO A 700 30.22 -4.26 2.96
N PHE A 701 29.26 -3.44 3.40
CA PHE A 701 27.92 -3.92 3.75
C PHE A 701 27.24 -4.63 2.54
N PRO A 702 26.38 -5.64 2.77
CA PRO A 702 25.94 -6.57 1.72
C PRO A 702 25.20 -5.91 0.53
N TYR A 703 24.40 -4.88 0.79
CA TYR A 703 23.49 -4.29 -0.20
C TYR A 703 24.11 -3.19 -1.06
N PHE A 704 25.40 -2.96 -0.98
CA PHE A 704 26.08 -1.80 -1.60
C PHE A 704 25.86 -1.68 -3.12
N ALA A 705 25.71 -2.81 -3.82
CA ALA A 705 25.55 -2.88 -5.27
C ALA A 705 24.08 -2.94 -5.73
N GLU A 706 23.13 -2.84 -4.79
CA GLU A 706 21.70 -2.87 -5.07
C GLU A 706 21.15 -1.46 -5.34
N VAL A 707 19.93 -1.40 -5.87
CA VAL A 707 19.09 -0.21 -5.99
C VAL A 707 17.77 -0.52 -5.35
N MET A 708 17.31 0.32 -4.42
CA MET A 708 16.08 0.11 -3.66
C MET A 708 15.21 1.35 -3.72
N THR A 709 13.96 1.22 -4.20
CA THR A 709 13.09 2.37 -4.52
C THR A 709 12.82 3.28 -3.34
N GLY A 710 12.68 2.74 -2.13
CA GLY A 710 12.44 3.55 -0.93
C GLY A 710 13.58 4.50 -0.60
N PHE A 711 14.83 4.07 -0.80
CA PHE A 711 16.02 4.92 -0.62
C PHE A 711 16.15 5.95 -1.75
N GLU A 712 15.82 5.57 -2.98
CA GLU A 712 15.76 6.53 -4.09
C GLU A 712 14.72 7.62 -3.83
N TYR A 713 13.53 7.27 -3.31
CA TYR A 713 12.50 8.26 -2.96
C TYR A 713 12.93 9.19 -1.82
N SER A 714 13.50 8.68 -0.73
CA SER A 714 13.93 9.53 0.40
C SER A 714 15.00 10.52 -0.04
N THR A 715 15.94 10.09 -0.88
CA THR A 715 16.98 10.94 -1.46
C THR A 715 16.40 11.98 -2.43
N ALA A 716 15.51 11.55 -3.34
CA ALA A 716 14.83 12.46 -4.27
C ALA A 716 14.02 13.55 -3.53
N VAL A 717 13.32 13.18 -2.48
CA VAL A 717 12.58 14.15 -1.64
C VAL A 717 13.53 15.10 -0.93
N GLY A 718 14.66 14.62 -0.41
CA GLY A 718 15.74 15.49 0.09
C GLY A 718 16.20 16.52 -0.95
N MET A 719 16.37 16.08 -2.20
CA MET A 719 16.72 16.97 -3.32
C MET A 719 15.65 18.03 -3.60
N ILE A 720 14.35 17.67 -3.49
CA ILE A 720 13.25 18.66 -3.65
C ILE A 720 13.37 19.77 -2.59
N TYR A 721 13.57 19.42 -1.32
CA TYR A 721 13.75 20.40 -0.24
C TYR A 721 14.96 21.30 -0.43
N GLU A 722 16.00 20.82 -1.10
CA GLU A 722 17.19 21.59 -1.40
C GLU A 722 17.16 22.31 -2.76
N GLY A 723 15.99 22.32 -3.44
CA GLY A 723 15.79 23.01 -4.72
C GLY A 723 16.48 22.33 -5.91
N MET A 724 16.77 21.03 -5.81
CA MET A 724 17.32 20.18 -6.88
C MET A 724 16.18 19.37 -7.53
N GLU A 725 15.11 20.04 -7.94
CA GLU A 725 13.87 19.41 -8.41
C GLU A 725 14.08 18.57 -9.69
N GLU A 726 14.94 19.03 -10.62
CA GLU A 726 15.25 18.28 -11.85
C GLU A 726 15.89 16.90 -11.55
N ASP A 727 16.89 16.87 -10.68
CA ASP A 727 17.55 15.63 -10.25
C ASP A 727 16.57 14.70 -9.53
N ALA A 728 15.74 15.25 -8.65
CA ALA A 728 14.70 14.51 -7.95
C ALA A 728 13.71 13.85 -8.91
N LEU A 729 13.18 14.61 -9.87
CA LEU A 729 12.24 14.10 -10.87
C LEU A 729 12.90 13.07 -11.79
N LYS A 730 14.21 13.22 -12.08
CA LYS A 730 14.99 12.22 -12.82
C LYS A 730 15.02 10.89 -12.05
N CYS A 731 15.26 10.90 -10.74
CA CYS A 731 15.25 9.70 -9.90
C CYS A 731 13.85 9.06 -9.84
N ILE A 732 12.80 9.83 -9.53
CA ILE A 732 11.41 9.35 -9.49
C ILE A 732 11.00 8.77 -10.84
N GLY A 733 11.37 9.44 -11.94
CA GLY A 733 11.12 8.98 -13.30
C GLY A 733 11.81 7.64 -13.61
N ALA A 734 13.04 7.44 -13.15
CA ALA A 734 13.77 6.18 -13.28
C ALA A 734 13.04 5.03 -12.59
N ILE A 735 12.53 5.25 -11.36
CA ILE A 735 11.75 4.27 -10.61
C ILE A 735 10.49 3.88 -11.41
N ARG A 736 9.70 4.85 -11.84
CA ARG A 736 8.41 4.58 -12.50
C ARG A 736 8.58 3.92 -13.88
N LYS A 737 9.65 4.25 -14.62
CA LYS A 737 10.00 3.57 -15.88
C LYS A 737 10.32 2.09 -15.71
N ARG A 738 10.81 1.67 -14.53
CA ARG A 738 11.06 0.26 -14.20
C ARG A 738 9.78 -0.52 -13.90
N HIS A 739 8.68 0.19 -13.55
CA HIS A 739 7.39 -0.38 -13.17
C HIS A 739 6.33 -0.04 -14.23
N ASP A 740 6.55 -0.48 -15.45
CA ASP A 740 5.85 -0.09 -16.67
C ASP A 740 4.71 -1.04 -17.09
N GLY A 741 4.44 -2.09 -16.29
CA GLY A 741 3.42 -3.10 -16.62
C GLY A 741 3.92 -4.26 -17.49
N ALA A 742 5.02 -4.05 -18.24
CA ALA A 742 5.70 -5.12 -18.98
C ALA A 742 6.79 -5.79 -18.14
N LYS A 743 7.70 -5.00 -17.57
CA LYS A 743 8.82 -5.47 -16.75
C LYS A 743 8.40 -5.77 -15.32
N ARG A 744 7.68 -4.84 -14.67
CA ARG A 744 7.23 -4.96 -13.28
C ARG A 744 5.83 -4.38 -13.09
N ASN A 745 5.16 -4.82 -12.01
CA ASN A 745 3.84 -4.31 -11.66
C ASN A 745 3.89 -2.84 -11.22
N PRO A 746 3.12 -1.93 -11.87
CA PRO A 746 3.08 -0.52 -11.50
C PRO A 746 2.60 -0.23 -10.07
N PHE A 747 1.86 -1.17 -9.47
CA PHE A 747 1.27 -1.04 -8.13
C PHE A 747 2.08 -1.77 -7.05
N SER A 748 3.27 -2.28 -7.38
CA SER A 748 4.13 -3.03 -6.45
C SER A 748 5.59 -2.75 -6.75
N GLU A 749 6.22 -1.97 -5.89
CA GLU A 749 7.66 -1.74 -5.95
C GLU A 749 8.35 -2.68 -4.95
N PRO A 750 9.08 -3.70 -5.44
CA PRO A 750 9.70 -4.68 -4.56
C PRO A 750 11.05 -4.19 -4.02
N GLU A 751 11.36 -4.67 -2.80
CA GLU A 751 12.68 -4.65 -2.22
C GLU A 751 12.94 -6.03 -1.59
N CYS A 752 12.80 -6.23 -0.30
CA CYS A 752 12.73 -7.56 0.29
C CYS A 752 11.28 -8.05 0.29
N GLY A 753 10.73 -8.32 -0.90
CA GLY A 753 9.34 -8.71 -1.13
C GLY A 753 8.55 -7.69 -1.95
N HIS A 754 7.38 -8.11 -2.44
CA HIS A 754 6.42 -7.27 -3.15
C HIS A 754 5.75 -6.28 -2.21
N HIS A 755 5.21 -5.17 -2.74
CA HIS A 755 4.52 -4.13 -1.97
C HIS A 755 5.30 -3.74 -0.72
N TYR A 756 6.56 -3.41 -0.90
CA TYR A 756 7.47 -3.12 0.22
C TYR A 756 7.11 -1.78 0.87
N ALA A 757 7.08 -1.74 2.21
CA ALA A 757 6.58 -0.58 2.96
C ALA A 757 7.35 0.70 2.65
N ARG A 758 8.65 0.61 2.41
CA ARG A 758 9.54 1.74 2.11
C ARG A 758 9.17 2.48 0.82
N SER A 759 8.48 1.84 -0.14
CA SER A 759 8.00 2.49 -1.36
C SER A 759 7.03 3.64 -1.08
N MET A 760 6.33 3.62 0.06
CA MET A 760 5.42 4.68 0.49
C MET A 760 6.14 5.97 0.93
N ALA A 761 7.48 6.01 0.92
CA ALA A 761 8.27 7.24 0.96
C ALA A 761 7.95 8.16 -0.23
N SER A 762 7.44 7.61 -1.33
CA SER A 762 6.98 8.37 -2.51
C SER A 762 5.95 9.44 -2.16
N TRP A 763 5.09 9.24 -1.14
CA TRP A 763 4.11 10.25 -0.68
C TRP A 763 4.77 11.54 -0.20
N ALA A 764 5.98 11.45 0.35
CA ALA A 764 6.72 12.61 0.81
C ALA A 764 7.06 13.61 -0.30
N SER A 765 7.07 13.18 -1.58
CA SER A 765 7.27 14.10 -2.71
C SER A 765 6.09 15.08 -2.87
N VAL A 766 4.86 14.66 -2.53
CA VAL A 766 3.68 15.54 -2.49
C VAL A 766 3.84 16.59 -1.38
N VAL A 767 4.29 16.16 -0.19
CA VAL A 767 4.54 17.03 0.96
C VAL A 767 5.67 18.03 0.67
N ALA A 768 6.76 17.57 0.05
CA ALA A 768 7.91 18.41 -0.25
C ALA A 768 7.63 19.46 -1.35
N LEU A 769 6.95 19.05 -2.45
CA LEU A 769 6.61 19.98 -3.54
C LEU A 769 5.58 21.02 -3.14
N SER A 770 4.71 20.72 -2.19
CA SER A 770 3.80 21.70 -1.60
C SER A 770 4.43 22.49 -0.46
N GLU A 771 5.63 22.12 0.01
CA GLU A 771 6.27 22.67 1.20
C GLU A 771 5.31 22.70 2.42
N PHE A 772 4.40 21.71 2.46
CA PHE A 772 3.34 21.63 3.46
C PHE A 772 3.92 21.37 4.85
N GLN A 773 3.59 22.26 5.78
CA GLN A 773 3.85 22.12 7.21
C GLN A 773 2.56 22.40 7.98
N TYR A 774 2.30 21.60 9.01
CA TYR A 774 1.12 21.76 9.85
C TYR A 774 1.43 21.48 11.31
N SER A 775 0.97 22.35 12.19
CA SER A 775 0.95 22.14 13.63
C SER A 775 -0.48 22.27 14.14
N GLY A 776 -1.09 21.14 14.49
CA GLY A 776 -2.40 21.11 15.13
C GLY A 776 -2.38 21.67 16.55
N THR A 777 -1.21 21.61 17.23
CA THR A 777 -1.03 22.20 18.57
C THR A 777 -1.03 23.71 18.55
N ASP A 778 -0.32 24.31 17.59
CA ASP A 778 -0.22 25.76 17.42
C ASP A 778 -1.28 26.29 16.43
N LYS A 779 -2.05 25.41 15.80
CA LYS A 779 -3.04 25.71 14.75
C LYS A 779 -2.45 26.56 13.63
N THR A 780 -1.29 26.13 13.15
CA THR A 780 -0.57 26.80 12.08
C THR A 780 -0.43 25.92 10.86
N MET A 781 -0.54 26.51 9.69
CA MET A 781 -0.32 25.85 8.41
C MET A 781 0.58 26.71 7.54
N SER A 782 1.52 26.10 6.85
CA SER A 782 2.25 26.73 5.77
C SER A 782 2.27 25.88 4.51
N ILE A 783 2.36 26.56 3.37
CA ILE A 783 2.44 25.93 2.05
C ILE A 783 3.38 26.73 1.15
N THR A 784 3.76 26.16 0.01
CA THR A 784 4.62 26.85 -0.96
C THR A 784 4.03 28.17 -1.43
N SER A 785 4.90 29.14 -1.73
CA SER A 785 4.52 30.42 -2.33
C SER A 785 4.41 30.37 -3.86
N ARG A 786 4.75 29.26 -4.49
CA ARG A 786 4.65 29.08 -5.95
C ARG A 786 3.18 29.07 -6.38
N PRO A 787 2.75 29.88 -7.37
CA PRO A 787 1.38 29.83 -7.89
C PRO A 787 1.00 28.42 -8.37
N GLY A 788 -0.21 27.97 -8.01
CA GLY A 788 -0.70 26.65 -8.37
C GLY A 788 -1.73 26.11 -7.38
N THR A 789 -2.22 24.92 -7.62
CA THR A 789 -3.14 24.20 -6.74
C THR A 789 -2.39 23.06 -6.07
N TYR A 790 -2.45 22.96 -4.75
CA TYR A 790 -1.70 21.99 -3.96
C TYR A 790 -2.65 21.16 -3.09
N PHE A 791 -2.48 19.86 -3.11
CA PHE A 791 -3.15 18.94 -2.19
C PHE A 791 -2.48 19.05 -0.81
N TRP A 792 -3.27 19.10 0.25
CA TRP A 792 -2.81 19.04 1.63
C TRP A 792 -3.61 18.02 2.43
N SER A 793 -2.97 17.40 3.39
CA SER A 793 -3.62 16.51 4.36
C SER A 793 -2.82 16.43 5.65
N ASN A 794 -3.51 16.41 6.79
CA ASN A 794 -2.92 16.23 8.11
C ASN A 794 -3.28 14.86 8.74
N GLY A 795 -3.89 13.94 7.95
CA GLY A 795 -4.34 12.63 8.43
C GLY A 795 -5.72 12.62 9.10
N TYR A 796 -6.32 13.79 9.32
CA TYR A 796 -7.65 13.99 9.95
C TYR A 796 -8.57 14.88 9.11
N ALA A 797 -8.00 15.68 8.26
CA ALA A 797 -8.68 16.48 7.25
C ALA A 797 -7.78 16.62 6.03
N TRP A 798 -8.39 16.85 4.86
CA TRP A 798 -7.63 17.10 3.64
C TRP A 798 -8.41 18.00 2.68
N GLY A 799 -7.69 18.57 1.72
CA GLY A 799 -8.28 19.47 0.73
C GLY A 799 -7.27 20.02 -0.25
N LEU A 800 -7.61 21.15 -0.84
CA LEU A 800 -6.80 21.87 -1.80
C LEU A 800 -6.43 23.28 -1.28
N CYS A 801 -5.25 23.74 -1.63
CA CYS A 801 -4.86 25.13 -1.47
C CYS A 801 -4.48 25.69 -2.84
N GLU A 802 -5.21 26.66 -3.32
CA GLU A 802 -4.92 27.41 -4.54
C GLU A 802 -4.14 28.65 -4.17
N VAL A 803 -2.90 28.76 -4.63
CA VAL A 803 -1.97 29.85 -4.36
C VAL A 803 -1.86 30.71 -5.61
N GLU A 804 -2.04 32.01 -5.41
CA GLU A 804 -1.88 33.05 -6.43
C GLU A 804 -0.91 34.14 -5.93
N ASP A 805 -0.47 35.03 -6.81
CA ASP A 805 0.44 36.13 -6.44
C ASP A 805 -0.15 37.04 -5.32
N SER A 806 -1.48 37.19 -5.31
CA SER A 806 -2.20 38.09 -4.38
C SER A 806 -2.69 37.41 -3.12
N GLY A 807 -2.65 36.06 -3.04
CA GLY A 807 -3.25 35.36 -1.91
C GLY A 807 -3.29 33.85 -2.04
N ALA A 808 -4.10 33.24 -1.17
CA ALA A 808 -4.38 31.83 -1.22
C ALA A 808 -5.86 31.53 -0.91
N LYS A 809 -6.40 30.53 -1.55
CA LYS A 809 -7.71 29.93 -1.24
C LYS A 809 -7.51 28.54 -0.68
N LEU A 810 -7.89 28.35 0.58
CA LEU A 810 -7.85 27.05 1.25
C LEU A 810 -9.23 26.41 1.25
N GLU A 811 -9.35 25.20 0.73
CA GLU A 811 -10.58 24.42 0.65
C GLU A 811 -10.42 23.14 1.45
N VAL A 812 -11.42 22.80 2.27
CA VAL A 812 -11.52 21.53 3.01
C VAL A 812 -12.50 20.61 2.28
N LEU A 813 -12.00 19.50 1.74
CA LEU A 813 -12.82 18.53 1.01
C LEU A 813 -13.31 17.38 1.90
N LYS A 814 -12.60 17.12 3.03
CA LYS A 814 -12.99 16.12 4.03
C LYS A 814 -12.51 16.55 5.42
N GLY A 815 -13.36 16.33 6.43
CA GLY A 815 -13.05 16.65 7.83
C GLY A 815 -13.21 18.12 8.17
N SER A 816 -12.44 18.63 9.13
CA SER A 816 -12.45 20.05 9.51
C SER A 816 -11.04 20.52 9.89
N LEU A 817 -10.75 21.80 9.64
CA LEU A 817 -9.47 22.42 9.87
C LEU A 817 -9.63 23.69 10.73
N SER A 818 -8.89 23.77 11.85
CA SER A 818 -8.83 24.96 12.69
C SER A 818 -7.46 25.63 12.55
N LEU A 819 -7.44 26.94 12.28
CA LEU A 819 -6.22 27.70 12.09
C LEU A 819 -6.25 29.05 12.85
N ASP A 820 -5.10 29.37 13.47
CA ASP A 820 -4.78 30.67 14.07
C ASP A 820 -3.76 31.46 13.21
N LYS A 821 -3.04 30.75 12.33
CA LYS A 821 -2.09 31.35 11.40
C LYS A 821 -1.96 30.51 10.11
N PHE A 822 -1.85 31.21 9.00
CA PHE A 822 -1.46 30.64 7.71
C PHE A 822 -0.28 31.42 7.13
N SER A 823 0.67 30.72 6.51
CA SER A 823 1.84 31.34 5.89
C SER A 823 2.22 30.68 4.56
N LEU A 824 2.91 31.44 3.73
CA LEU A 824 3.56 30.96 2.51
C LEU A 824 5.07 30.84 2.75
N SER A 825 5.74 29.97 1.98
CA SER A 825 7.17 29.69 2.16
C SER A 825 8.10 30.90 1.92
N ASP A 826 7.63 31.95 1.27
CA ASP A 826 8.36 33.22 1.07
C ASP A 826 8.27 34.18 2.27
N GLY A 827 7.60 33.76 3.35
CA GLY A 827 7.46 34.55 4.58
C GLY A 827 6.20 35.41 4.64
N ARG A 828 5.38 35.49 3.60
CA ARG A 828 4.04 36.09 3.70
C ARG A 828 3.20 35.33 4.71
N GLU A 829 2.61 36.01 5.67
CA GLU A 829 1.80 35.37 6.71
C GLU A 829 0.49 36.12 7.01
N LYS A 830 -0.52 35.39 7.40
CA LYS A 830 -1.83 35.87 7.84
C LYS A 830 -2.15 35.34 9.23
N LYS A 831 -2.29 36.20 10.22
CA LYS A 831 -2.91 35.81 11.49
C LYS A 831 -4.41 35.73 11.29
N LEU A 832 -5.01 34.69 11.86
CA LEU A 832 -6.43 34.33 11.73
C LEU A 832 -7.06 34.43 13.13
N GLU A 833 -8.29 34.87 13.23
CA GLU A 833 -9.00 34.97 14.52
C GLU A 833 -9.67 33.61 14.82
N HIS A 834 -8.88 32.55 14.98
CA HIS A 834 -9.34 31.20 15.29
C HIS A 834 -10.43 30.74 14.32
N ILE A 835 -10.07 30.60 13.03
CA ILE A 835 -11.03 30.14 12.03
C ILE A 835 -11.17 28.64 12.09
N GLN A 836 -12.41 28.16 11.85
CA GLN A 836 -12.69 26.76 11.56
C GLN A 836 -13.29 26.67 10.17
N ILE A 837 -12.74 25.80 9.34
CA ILE A 837 -13.22 25.52 7.98
C ILE A 837 -13.70 24.07 7.98
N ASN A 838 -14.99 23.85 7.68
CA ASN A 838 -15.59 22.52 7.69
C ASN A 838 -15.58 21.92 6.28
N GLU A 839 -15.94 20.64 6.19
CA GLU A 839 -16.08 19.91 4.92
C GLU A 839 -16.98 20.69 3.93
N GLY A 840 -16.47 20.88 2.71
CA GLY A 840 -17.14 21.63 1.64
C GLY A 840 -17.00 23.15 1.72
N GLU A 841 -16.34 23.69 2.76
CA GLU A 841 -16.10 25.13 2.91
C GLU A 841 -14.72 25.54 2.38
N SER A 842 -14.58 26.81 2.05
CA SER A 842 -13.30 27.41 1.67
C SER A 842 -13.09 28.78 2.33
N TYR A 843 -11.81 29.13 2.52
CA TYR A 843 -11.39 30.41 3.10
C TYR A 843 -10.37 31.09 2.19
N ILE A 844 -10.62 32.37 1.87
CA ILE A 844 -9.75 33.17 0.98
C ILE A 844 -8.90 34.11 1.84
N MET A 845 -7.61 34.10 1.57
CA MET A 845 -6.61 34.94 2.23
C MET A 845 -5.92 35.84 1.20
N THR A 846 -5.83 37.13 1.50
CA THR A 846 -5.01 38.10 0.76
C THR A 846 -3.85 38.52 1.66
N PHE A 847 -2.65 38.64 1.10
CA PHE A 847 -1.43 39.04 1.80
C PHE A 847 -0.98 40.43 1.47
#